data_2bde99809001457766cf324fad265f38
#
_entry.id   2bde99809001457766cf324fad265f38
#
_cell.length_a   1.000
_cell.length_b   1.000
_cell.length_c   1.000
_cell.angle_alpha   90.00
_cell.angle_beta   90.00
_cell.angle_gamma   90.00
#
_symmetry.space_group_name_H-M   'P 1'
#
loop_
_entity.id
_entity.type
_entity.pdbx_description
1 polymer ?
#
loop_
_entity_poly.entity_id
_entity_poly.type
_entity_poly.pdbx_seq_one_letter_code
_entity_poly.pdbx_strand_id
1 'polypeptide(L)'
;PPLEEATKEGAKGPANVPPDASGIDLSTLETKNLSLLYFDPVQTYLTPYIARAFENALIFHQKTFNWTPWDRTTLLLKDFGDYGNAAARSSPNNAVLLDVAPLSVSMETFTPGERFFTLTNHELAHVATMDVWNKRDARWRRFLRGKPMPIQEHPESILWNYLATPRNAVPRWYLEGSAVFFETWMAGGLGRAQGAYDEMVFRAKVRDGDKFYSPLGLESEGTAVDFQVGVNDYLYGTRFFSWLGLTYGPKKVVEWLGRDEASKPFYAAQFRQVFNRKLDDAWNAWIGFERDFQKAQLAKLSAYPLTEVTHLSPIGLGSISRGFVDAKTNSLVAAFRYPGTIGFVGTMDLASGKLRKLQEIKGMMLYKVTSLAFEPATRKAYYTEDNYAFRDLMEIDVDTGRKRMLLRDARIGDLVVNPADKTIWGIRHQNGFATIVRIPLPYAGFNQVHTFDYGLTPFDLDISPDGTQIAASMGEIDGKQSVRVWTTESLLSGNGPQEIARLDLPPSTPESFTFTPDGKGLVGTAYYTGVSNVFTFDIATRKYEVVSNASTGFFRPMPQPDGSLLVYEYTGAGLTPSRIVPQKRDDLGTVEFLGARLIKTHPELKEWGVGSPAKIDLDPLITERGKYRPTKRMKLAAAYPIIEGYQGSYSPGYYFHFEDPMQFSQFDATISVSPFNNLPKRERLHVGLKYKTLN
;
A
#
# COMPACT_ATOMS: atom_id res chain seq x y z
N PRO A 1 0.80 -20.45 13.69
CA PRO A 1 -0.02 -21.62 13.97
C PRO A 1 -1.49 -21.47 13.59
N PRO A 2 -2.23 -20.37 13.93
CA PRO A 2 -3.64 -20.29 13.58
C PRO A 2 -3.94 -19.99 12.11
N LEU A 3 -2.95 -19.52 11.35
CA LEU A 3 -3.03 -19.27 9.91
C LEU A 3 -2.84 -20.56 9.10
N GLU A 4 -2.13 -21.56 9.63
CA GLU A 4 -2.02 -22.89 9.01
C GLU A 4 -3.36 -23.63 8.92
N GLU A 5 -4.29 -23.39 9.85
CA GLU A 5 -5.63 -23.99 9.76
C GLU A 5 -6.49 -23.32 8.68
N ALA A 6 -6.39 -22.01 8.51
CA ALA A 6 -7.06 -21.29 7.42
C ALA A 6 -6.55 -21.71 6.03
N THR A 7 -5.26 -22.09 5.93
CA THR A 7 -4.65 -22.59 4.69
C THR A 7 -5.01 -24.05 4.40
N LYS A 8 -5.24 -24.88 5.43
CA LYS A 8 -5.63 -26.31 5.22
C LYS A 8 -7.04 -26.48 4.66
N GLU A 9 -7.98 -25.62 5.00
CA GLU A 9 -9.34 -25.65 4.45
C GLU A 9 -9.46 -25.04 3.04
N GLY A 10 -8.52 -24.17 2.63
CA GLY A 10 -8.54 -23.44 1.36
C GLY A 10 -7.42 -23.76 0.36
N ALA A 11 -6.48 -24.61 0.74
CA ALA A 11 -5.17 -24.72 0.09
C ALA A 11 -5.17 -25.35 -1.32
N LYS A 12 -6.29 -25.83 -1.81
CA LYS A 12 -6.43 -26.24 -3.22
C LYS A 12 -7.31 -25.23 -3.94
N GLY A 13 -6.78 -24.02 -4.17
CA GLY A 13 -7.37 -23.12 -5.14
C GLY A 13 -7.41 -23.80 -6.52
N PRO A 14 -8.38 -23.45 -7.37
CA PRO A 14 -8.46 -24.05 -8.70
C PRO A 14 -7.18 -23.73 -9.48
N ALA A 15 -6.36 -24.74 -9.70
CA ALA A 15 -5.08 -24.64 -10.38
C ALA A 15 -5.18 -24.10 -11.82
N ASN A 16 -6.38 -24.01 -12.38
CA ASN A 16 -6.67 -23.48 -13.70
C ASN A 16 -8.09 -22.93 -13.71
N VAL A 17 -8.27 -21.65 -13.42
CA VAL A 17 -9.48 -20.96 -13.88
C VAL A 17 -9.20 -20.51 -15.32
N PRO A 18 -9.95 -21.00 -16.33
CA PRO A 18 -9.81 -20.54 -17.70
C PRO A 18 -10.00 -19.01 -17.77
N PRO A 19 -9.41 -18.33 -18.74
CA PRO A 19 -9.64 -16.89 -18.97
C PRO A 19 -11.10 -16.58 -19.38
N ASP A 20 -11.94 -17.57 -19.61
CA ASP A 20 -13.35 -17.41 -19.87
C ASP A 20 -14.08 -17.00 -18.58
N ALA A 21 -14.47 -15.74 -18.53
CA ALA A 21 -15.30 -15.14 -17.46
C ALA A 21 -16.74 -15.69 -17.41
N SER A 22 -17.10 -16.65 -18.28
CA SER A 22 -18.40 -17.32 -18.27
C SER A 22 -18.48 -18.27 -17.07
N GLY A 23 -19.12 -17.81 -15.99
CA GLY A 23 -19.30 -18.60 -14.76
C GLY A 23 -18.78 -17.92 -13.49
N ILE A 24 -18.24 -16.70 -13.57
CA ILE A 24 -17.88 -15.89 -12.40
C ILE A 24 -19.10 -15.07 -11.98
N ASP A 25 -19.61 -15.32 -10.77
CA ASP A 25 -20.74 -14.60 -10.20
C ASP A 25 -20.27 -13.68 -9.05
N LEU A 26 -20.86 -12.48 -8.93
CA LEU A 26 -20.73 -11.68 -7.73
C LEU A 26 -21.63 -12.27 -6.64
N SER A 27 -21.02 -12.79 -5.58
CA SER A 27 -21.68 -13.47 -4.48
C SER A 27 -21.49 -12.72 -3.16
N THR A 28 -22.30 -13.06 -2.15
CA THR A 28 -22.22 -12.46 -0.81
C THR A 28 -22.21 -13.52 0.28
N LEU A 29 -21.42 -13.26 1.32
CA LEU A 29 -21.49 -13.90 2.63
C LEU A 29 -21.88 -12.83 3.64
N GLU A 30 -22.99 -13.02 4.36
CA GLU A 30 -23.51 -12.03 5.28
C GLU A 30 -23.43 -12.48 6.72
N THR A 31 -23.03 -11.57 7.60
CA THR A 31 -23.23 -11.67 9.06
C THR A 31 -24.14 -10.51 9.52
N LYS A 32 -24.38 -10.41 10.82
CA LYS A 32 -25.07 -9.24 11.37
C LYS A 32 -24.34 -7.93 11.05
N ASN A 33 -23.00 -7.95 11.03
CA ASN A 33 -22.14 -6.75 10.94
C ASN A 33 -21.52 -6.54 9.57
N LEU A 34 -21.40 -7.60 8.78
CA LEU A 34 -20.65 -7.64 7.52
C LEU A 34 -21.53 -8.13 6.36
N SER A 35 -21.40 -7.47 5.21
CA SER A 35 -21.80 -8.00 3.91
C SER A 35 -20.54 -8.16 3.06
N LEU A 36 -19.98 -9.38 2.99
CA LEU A 36 -18.75 -9.67 2.23
C LEU A 36 -19.11 -10.06 0.82
N LEU A 37 -18.74 -9.22 -0.15
CA LEU A 37 -18.91 -9.46 -1.59
C LEU A 37 -17.61 -10.01 -2.19
N TYR A 38 -17.74 -11.02 -3.02
CA TYR A 38 -16.61 -11.71 -3.63
C TYR A 38 -17.00 -12.35 -4.96
N PHE A 39 -16.02 -12.63 -5.79
CA PHE A 39 -16.23 -13.31 -7.07
C PHE A 39 -16.11 -14.82 -6.89
N ASP A 40 -17.25 -15.52 -7.00
CA ASP A 40 -17.36 -16.97 -6.89
C ASP A 40 -17.13 -17.63 -8.26
N PRO A 41 -16.35 -18.73 -8.39
CA PRO A 41 -15.67 -19.49 -7.34
C PRO A 41 -14.22 -19.00 -7.03
N VAL A 42 -13.71 -18.02 -7.73
CA VAL A 42 -12.26 -17.69 -7.72
C VAL A 42 -11.76 -17.08 -6.42
N GLN A 43 -12.64 -16.48 -5.61
CA GLN A 43 -12.29 -15.85 -4.33
C GLN A 43 -12.99 -16.50 -3.13
N THR A 44 -13.81 -17.53 -3.34
CA THR A 44 -14.59 -18.17 -2.29
C THR A 44 -13.73 -18.67 -1.13
N TYR A 45 -12.54 -19.19 -1.42
CA TYR A 45 -11.59 -19.70 -0.43
C TYR A 45 -11.07 -18.63 0.56
N LEU A 46 -11.08 -17.36 0.18
CA LEU A 46 -10.65 -16.23 1.04
C LEU A 46 -11.73 -15.80 2.04
N THR A 47 -13.00 -16.10 1.74
CA THR A 47 -14.14 -15.51 2.46
C THR A 47 -14.19 -15.86 3.94
N PRO A 48 -13.92 -17.11 4.40
CA PRO A 48 -13.95 -17.42 5.81
C PRO A 48 -12.91 -16.64 6.61
N TYR A 49 -11.69 -16.55 6.07
CA TYR A 49 -10.60 -15.85 6.73
C TYR A 49 -10.88 -14.34 6.85
N ILE A 50 -11.31 -13.71 5.74
CA ILE A 50 -11.59 -12.27 5.72
C ILE A 50 -12.77 -11.92 6.63
N ALA A 51 -13.84 -12.72 6.64
CA ALA A 51 -14.96 -12.51 7.54
C ALA A 51 -14.55 -12.63 9.02
N ARG A 52 -13.71 -13.61 9.37
CA ARG A 52 -13.15 -13.74 10.73
C ARG A 52 -12.26 -12.55 11.08
N ALA A 53 -11.39 -12.10 10.17
CA ALA A 53 -10.52 -10.94 10.38
C ALA A 53 -11.35 -9.67 10.62
N PHE A 54 -12.41 -9.48 9.84
CA PHE A 54 -13.33 -8.35 9.99
C PHE A 54 -14.03 -8.36 11.38
N GLU A 55 -14.66 -9.46 11.77
CA GLU A 55 -15.38 -9.55 13.05
C GLU A 55 -14.40 -9.39 14.23
N ASN A 56 -13.18 -9.93 14.12
CA ASN A 56 -12.14 -9.79 15.12
C ASN A 56 -11.72 -8.32 15.32
N ALA A 57 -11.45 -7.61 14.24
CA ALA A 57 -11.10 -6.19 14.29
C ALA A 57 -12.28 -5.32 14.75
N LEU A 58 -13.50 -5.64 14.33
CA LEU A 58 -14.71 -4.92 14.73
C LEU A 58 -14.92 -4.97 16.25
N ILE A 59 -14.77 -6.12 16.87
CA ILE A 59 -14.87 -6.29 18.34
C ILE A 59 -13.91 -5.35 19.06
N PHE A 60 -12.67 -5.26 18.56
CA PHE A 60 -11.68 -4.34 19.13
C PHE A 60 -12.14 -2.88 19.06
N HIS A 61 -12.58 -2.41 17.90
CA HIS A 61 -12.99 -1.02 17.70
C HIS A 61 -14.27 -0.68 18.47
N GLN A 62 -15.23 -1.60 18.53
CA GLN A 62 -16.44 -1.43 19.33
C GLN A 62 -16.11 -1.20 20.82
N LYS A 63 -15.19 -2.02 21.36
CA LYS A 63 -14.72 -1.88 22.74
C LYS A 63 -13.94 -0.58 22.96
N THR A 64 -13.01 -0.27 22.03
CA THR A 64 -12.08 0.86 22.16
C THR A 64 -12.80 2.21 22.13
N PHE A 65 -13.78 2.37 21.23
CA PHE A 65 -14.52 3.61 21.03
C PHE A 65 -15.89 3.63 21.70
N ASN A 66 -16.30 2.56 22.40
CA ASN A 66 -17.69 2.36 22.85
C ASN A 66 -18.68 2.66 21.72
N TRP A 67 -18.43 2.10 20.54
CA TRP A 67 -19.08 2.42 19.29
C TRP A 67 -19.85 1.23 18.74
N THR A 68 -20.98 1.51 18.13
CA THR A 68 -21.73 0.56 17.32
C THR A 68 -21.84 1.14 15.91
N PRO A 69 -21.47 0.40 14.85
CA PRO A 69 -21.62 0.86 13.48
C PRO A 69 -23.06 1.32 13.21
N TRP A 70 -23.20 2.47 12.57
CA TRP A 70 -24.53 2.97 12.17
C TRP A 70 -25.18 2.07 11.12
N ASP A 71 -24.38 1.57 10.20
CA ASP A 71 -24.80 0.66 9.13
C ASP A 71 -23.94 -0.59 9.17
N ARG A 72 -24.49 -1.71 8.64
CA ARG A 72 -23.69 -2.88 8.29
C ARG A 72 -22.58 -2.48 7.34
N THR A 73 -21.36 -2.93 7.58
CA THR A 73 -20.23 -2.65 6.68
C THR A 73 -20.28 -3.61 5.49
N THR A 74 -20.18 -3.07 4.29
CA THR A 74 -20.03 -3.87 3.07
C THR A 74 -18.57 -3.91 2.66
N LEU A 75 -18.02 -5.10 2.46
CA LEU A 75 -16.65 -5.31 2.05
C LEU A 75 -16.64 -6.00 0.69
N LEU A 76 -15.97 -5.41 -0.30
CA LEU A 76 -15.79 -6.01 -1.63
C LEU A 76 -14.36 -6.47 -1.82
N LEU A 77 -14.19 -7.76 -2.13
CA LEU A 77 -12.94 -8.29 -2.65
C LEU A 77 -12.88 -8.06 -4.14
N LYS A 78 -11.76 -7.52 -4.64
CA LYS A 78 -11.56 -7.29 -6.06
C LYS A 78 -10.15 -7.67 -6.51
N ASP A 79 -10.03 -8.16 -7.72
CA ASP A 79 -8.75 -8.47 -8.40
C ASP A 79 -8.69 -7.75 -9.75
N PHE A 80 -8.84 -6.40 -9.68
CA PHE A 80 -8.92 -5.52 -10.85
C PHE A 80 -7.64 -4.72 -11.08
N GLY A 81 -6.56 -5.07 -10.41
CA GLY A 81 -5.26 -4.42 -10.52
C GLY A 81 -4.13 -5.38 -10.12
N ASP A 82 -2.90 -4.97 -10.36
CA ASP A 82 -1.70 -5.77 -10.08
C ASP A 82 -0.95 -5.30 -8.83
N TYR A 83 -1.45 -4.28 -8.16
CA TYR A 83 -0.92 -3.78 -6.89
C TYR A 83 -2.01 -3.81 -5.84
N GLY A 84 -1.72 -4.47 -4.72
CA GLY A 84 -2.61 -4.53 -3.59
C GLY A 84 -2.82 -3.14 -2.98
N ASN A 85 -4.06 -2.87 -2.66
CA ASN A 85 -4.49 -1.66 -1.98
C ASN A 85 -5.81 -1.92 -1.26
N ALA A 86 -6.20 -0.97 -0.41
CA ALA A 86 -7.52 -0.99 0.21
C ALA A 86 -8.05 0.43 0.31
N ALA A 87 -9.33 0.56 0.59
CA ALA A 87 -9.96 1.84 0.84
C ALA A 87 -11.22 1.66 1.69
N ALA A 88 -11.49 2.61 2.57
CA ALA A 88 -12.72 2.65 3.34
C ALA A 88 -13.49 3.96 3.16
N ARG A 89 -14.80 3.89 3.37
CA ARG A 89 -15.67 5.05 3.49
C ARG A 89 -16.75 4.79 4.54
N SER A 90 -17.26 5.86 5.12
CA SER A 90 -18.38 5.78 6.06
C SER A 90 -19.66 6.46 5.57
N SER A 91 -19.60 7.24 4.49
CA SER A 91 -20.76 7.90 3.87
C SER A 91 -20.89 7.48 2.40
N PRO A 92 -22.10 7.28 1.89
CA PRO A 92 -23.37 7.26 2.64
C PRO A 92 -23.56 5.96 3.44
N ASN A 93 -22.81 4.90 3.15
CA ASN A 93 -22.76 3.63 3.86
C ASN A 93 -21.33 3.27 4.23
N ASN A 94 -21.16 2.49 5.31
CA ASN A 94 -19.88 1.92 5.66
C ASN A 94 -19.46 0.89 4.58
N ALA A 95 -18.36 1.14 3.91
CA ALA A 95 -17.86 0.24 2.87
C ALA A 95 -16.34 0.16 2.89
N VAL A 96 -15.83 -1.01 2.55
CA VAL A 96 -14.40 -1.32 2.43
C VAL A 96 -14.16 -2.00 1.08
N LEU A 97 -13.10 -1.61 0.40
CA LEU A 97 -12.60 -2.26 -0.80
C LEU A 97 -11.26 -2.91 -0.47
N LEU A 98 -11.09 -4.19 -0.77
CA LEU A 98 -9.82 -4.90 -0.59
C LEU A 98 -9.35 -5.49 -1.93
N ASP A 99 -8.15 -5.11 -2.36
CA ASP A 99 -7.50 -5.73 -3.50
C ASP A 99 -6.87 -7.08 -3.12
N VAL A 100 -7.11 -8.08 -3.95
CA VAL A 100 -6.55 -9.43 -3.76
C VAL A 100 -5.08 -9.49 -4.16
N ALA A 101 -4.62 -8.59 -5.02
CA ALA A 101 -3.21 -8.47 -5.39
C ALA A 101 -2.29 -8.22 -4.17
N PRO A 102 -1.01 -8.64 -4.20
CA PRO A 102 -0.09 -8.40 -3.10
C PRO A 102 0.24 -6.92 -2.92
N LEU A 103 0.52 -6.54 -1.69
CA LEU A 103 1.09 -5.22 -1.38
C LEU A 103 2.49 -5.10 -1.96
N SER A 104 2.90 -3.87 -2.28
CA SER A 104 4.29 -3.60 -2.67
C SER A 104 5.24 -3.88 -1.50
N VAL A 105 6.32 -4.58 -1.77
CA VAL A 105 7.39 -4.83 -0.79
C VAL A 105 8.51 -3.79 -0.87
N SER A 106 8.46 -2.89 -1.85
CA SER A 106 9.52 -1.90 -2.10
C SER A 106 9.84 -1.07 -0.87
N MET A 107 11.10 -1.06 -0.46
CA MET A 107 11.65 -0.36 0.71
C MET A 107 10.95 -0.72 2.04
N GLU A 108 10.31 -1.88 2.11
CA GLU A 108 9.54 -2.32 3.28
C GLU A 108 8.54 -1.25 3.77
N THR A 109 7.89 -0.56 2.83
CA THR A 109 6.84 0.42 3.14
C THR A 109 5.63 -0.22 3.84
N PHE A 110 5.49 -1.53 3.73
CA PHE A 110 4.56 -2.35 4.50
C PHE A 110 5.33 -3.40 5.29
N THR A 111 4.96 -3.58 6.54
CA THR A 111 5.58 -4.60 7.39
C THR A 111 5.23 -6.01 6.89
N PRO A 112 6.18 -6.95 6.88
CA PRO A 112 5.90 -8.35 6.54
C PRO A 112 4.78 -8.95 7.39
N GLY A 113 3.83 -9.62 6.75
CA GLY A 113 2.70 -10.24 7.43
C GLY A 113 1.60 -10.67 6.46
N GLU A 114 0.51 -11.19 7.01
CA GLU A 114 -0.66 -11.54 6.22
C GLU A 114 -1.43 -10.26 5.81
N ARG A 115 -1.51 -10.01 4.50
CA ARG A 115 -2.00 -8.74 3.97
C ARG A 115 -3.46 -8.42 4.29
N PHE A 116 -4.34 -9.41 4.29
CA PHE A 116 -5.76 -9.18 4.59
C PHE A 116 -6.00 -8.88 6.07
N PHE A 117 -5.22 -9.47 6.95
CA PHE A 117 -5.25 -9.13 8.38
C PHE A 117 -4.84 -7.66 8.58
N THR A 118 -3.72 -7.26 7.97
CA THR A 118 -3.22 -5.87 8.06
C THR A 118 -4.20 -4.90 7.45
N LEU A 119 -4.65 -5.14 6.21
CA LEU A 119 -5.59 -4.27 5.51
C LEU A 119 -6.95 -4.19 6.23
N THR A 120 -7.48 -5.30 6.74
CA THR A 120 -8.75 -5.28 7.47
C THR A 120 -8.66 -4.49 8.76
N ASN A 121 -7.56 -4.61 9.51
CA ASN A 121 -7.33 -3.81 10.71
C ASN A 121 -7.21 -2.32 10.37
N HIS A 122 -6.52 -1.98 9.29
CA HIS A 122 -6.36 -0.61 8.80
C HIS A 122 -7.70 0.02 8.37
N GLU A 123 -8.41 -0.65 7.46
CA GLU A 123 -9.64 -0.11 6.89
C GLU A 123 -10.78 -0.02 7.91
N LEU A 124 -10.85 -0.97 8.85
CA LEU A 124 -11.82 -0.87 9.94
C LEU A 124 -11.48 0.24 10.94
N ALA A 125 -10.21 0.60 11.11
CA ALA A 125 -9.87 1.78 11.88
C ALA A 125 -10.41 3.05 11.20
N HIS A 126 -10.34 3.15 9.86
CA HIS A 126 -11.00 4.24 9.14
C HIS A 126 -12.52 4.24 9.34
N VAL A 127 -13.18 3.09 9.13
CA VAL A 127 -14.64 3.00 9.34
C VAL A 127 -15.00 3.42 10.75
N ALA A 128 -14.32 2.90 11.76
CA ALA A 128 -14.59 3.21 13.15
C ALA A 128 -14.40 4.69 13.47
N THR A 129 -13.26 5.29 13.06
CA THR A 129 -12.95 6.70 13.37
C THR A 129 -13.82 7.69 12.60
N MET A 130 -14.29 7.35 11.40
CA MET A 130 -15.21 8.17 10.62
C MET A 130 -16.68 8.01 11.03
N ASP A 131 -17.11 6.80 11.42
CA ASP A 131 -18.50 6.49 11.73
C ASP A 131 -18.86 6.68 13.21
N VAL A 132 -17.90 6.99 14.11
CA VAL A 132 -18.21 7.32 15.52
C VAL A 132 -19.26 8.42 15.61
N TRP A 133 -20.20 8.28 16.56
CA TRP A 133 -21.32 9.20 16.70
C TRP A 133 -21.78 9.34 18.15
N ASN A 134 -22.42 10.48 18.47
CA ASN A 134 -23.12 10.73 19.72
C ASN A 134 -24.61 10.99 19.48
N LYS A 135 -25.36 11.31 20.51
CA LYS A 135 -26.82 11.56 20.42
C LYS A 135 -27.16 12.70 19.46
N ARG A 136 -26.31 13.74 19.38
CA ARG A 136 -26.51 14.86 18.43
C ARG A 136 -26.35 14.39 16.99
N ASP A 137 -25.28 13.67 16.71
CA ASP A 137 -24.99 13.15 15.36
C ASP A 137 -26.10 12.16 14.94
N ALA A 138 -26.57 11.31 15.86
CA ALA A 138 -27.69 10.40 15.64
C ALA A 138 -29.01 11.10 15.29
N ARG A 139 -29.29 12.27 15.91
CA ARG A 139 -30.48 13.06 15.55
C ARG A 139 -30.38 13.56 14.11
N TRP A 140 -29.22 14.07 13.70
CA TRP A 140 -28.98 14.50 12.33
C TRP A 140 -29.10 13.34 11.35
N ARG A 141 -28.47 12.18 11.61
CA ARG A 141 -28.60 10.98 10.78
C ARG A 141 -30.06 10.53 10.60
N ARG A 142 -30.88 10.60 11.66
CA ARG A 142 -32.32 10.30 11.55
C ARG A 142 -33.07 11.33 10.73
N PHE A 143 -32.83 12.63 10.95
CA PHE A 143 -33.46 13.72 10.17
C PHE A 143 -33.11 13.62 8.69
N LEU A 144 -31.82 13.38 8.36
CA LEU A 144 -31.29 13.27 7.00
C LEU A 144 -31.49 11.87 6.39
N ARG A 145 -32.18 10.97 7.09
CA ARG A 145 -32.43 9.58 6.68
C ARG A 145 -31.17 8.75 6.40
N GLY A 146 -30.01 9.18 6.91
CA GLY A 146 -28.73 8.51 6.72
C GLY A 146 -27.55 9.46 6.89
N LYS A 147 -26.49 9.16 6.19
CA LYS A 147 -25.22 9.91 6.18
C LYS A 147 -24.99 10.54 4.81
N PRO A 148 -25.51 11.75 4.53
CA PRO A 148 -25.35 12.39 3.22
C PRO A 148 -23.90 12.43 2.76
N MET A 149 -23.65 12.13 1.51
CA MET A 149 -22.34 12.30 0.88
C MET A 149 -22.27 13.69 0.22
N PRO A 150 -21.15 14.42 0.31
CA PRO A 150 -20.96 15.66 -0.46
C PRO A 150 -21.06 15.40 -1.96
N ILE A 151 -21.92 16.17 -2.64
CA ILE A 151 -22.07 16.10 -4.09
C ILE A 151 -21.98 17.50 -4.70
N GLN A 152 -21.41 17.58 -5.90
CA GLN A 152 -21.13 18.86 -6.55
C GLN A 152 -22.42 19.61 -6.94
N GLU A 153 -23.44 18.89 -7.38
CA GLU A 153 -24.72 19.44 -7.79
C GLU A 153 -25.47 20.11 -6.64
N HIS A 154 -25.23 19.69 -5.40
CA HIS A 154 -25.86 20.21 -4.18
C HIS A 154 -24.79 20.49 -3.13
N PRO A 155 -24.06 21.64 -3.20
CA PRO A 155 -22.95 21.96 -2.29
C PRO A 155 -23.36 22.06 -0.83
N GLU A 156 -24.63 22.34 -0.51
CA GLU A 156 -25.18 22.27 0.85
C GLU A 156 -25.05 20.88 1.47
N SER A 157 -24.89 19.83 0.67
CA SER A 157 -24.62 18.46 1.15
C SER A 157 -23.36 18.37 2.00
N ILE A 158 -22.39 19.27 1.83
CA ILE A 158 -21.18 19.38 2.68
C ILE A 158 -21.59 19.66 4.12
N LEU A 159 -22.52 20.60 4.34
CA LEU A 159 -23.05 20.92 5.66
C LEU A 159 -23.79 19.72 6.27
N TRP A 160 -24.65 19.08 5.49
CA TRP A 160 -25.41 17.92 5.94
C TRP A 160 -24.50 16.74 6.29
N ASN A 161 -23.47 16.51 5.49
CA ASN A 161 -22.43 15.50 5.80
C ASN A 161 -21.73 15.82 7.13
N TYR A 162 -21.27 17.06 7.31
CA TYR A 162 -20.60 17.48 8.55
C TYR A 162 -21.49 17.35 9.78
N LEU A 163 -22.79 17.66 9.68
CA LEU A 163 -23.71 17.52 10.80
C LEU A 163 -24.00 16.06 11.17
N ALA A 164 -24.05 15.16 10.16
CA ALA A 164 -24.31 13.74 10.34
C ALA A 164 -23.06 12.93 10.71
N THR A 165 -21.91 13.29 10.10
CA THR A 165 -20.64 12.57 10.21
C THR A 165 -19.47 13.55 10.32
N PRO A 166 -19.34 14.26 11.45
CA PRO A 166 -18.32 15.32 11.58
C PRO A 166 -16.88 14.82 11.47
N ARG A 167 -16.63 13.51 11.67
CA ARG A 167 -15.31 12.89 11.51
C ARG A 167 -14.97 12.51 10.05
N ASN A 168 -15.85 12.75 9.09
CA ASN A 168 -15.51 12.67 7.67
C ASN A 168 -14.80 13.96 7.19
N ALA A 169 -15.01 15.09 7.85
CA ALA A 169 -14.39 16.37 7.54
C ALA A 169 -13.08 16.55 8.31
N VAL A 170 -12.13 15.65 8.11
CA VAL A 170 -10.81 15.64 8.74
C VAL A 170 -9.73 15.51 7.68
N PRO A 171 -8.50 15.98 7.94
CA PRO A 171 -7.41 15.88 7.00
C PRO A 171 -6.95 14.42 6.81
N ARG A 172 -6.34 14.14 5.67
CA ARG A 172 -5.91 12.79 5.32
C ARG A 172 -4.86 12.24 6.29
N TRP A 173 -3.89 13.04 6.71
CA TRP A 173 -2.88 12.62 7.69
C TRP A 173 -3.49 12.16 9.03
N TYR A 174 -4.64 12.73 9.43
CA TYR A 174 -5.37 12.30 10.62
C TYR A 174 -5.96 10.90 10.44
N LEU A 175 -6.60 10.66 9.29
CA LEU A 175 -7.17 9.35 8.97
C LEU A 175 -6.08 8.28 8.85
N GLU A 176 -5.09 8.52 8.01
CA GLU A 176 -4.04 7.55 7.72
C GLU A 176 -3.14 7.29 8.93
N GLY A 177 -2.75 8.36 9.64
CA GLY A 177 -1.93 8.23 10.86
C GLY A 177 -2.64 7.46 11.96
N SER A 178 -3.95 7.69 12.16
CA SER A 178 -4.73 6.94 13.15
C SER A 178 -4.87 5.46 12.75
N ALA A 179 -5.14 5.17 11.47
CA ALA A 179 -5.28 3.81 10.98
C ALA A 179 -3.97 3.01 11.11
N VAL A 180 -2.83 3.60 10.73
CA VAL A 180 -1.51 2.97 10.91
C VAL A 180 -1.18 2.75 12.39
N PHE A 181 -1.52 3.69 13.25
CA PHE A 181 -1.34 3.55 14.69
C PHE A 181 -2.12 2.34 15.22
N PHE A 182 -3.40 2.22 14.88
CA PHE A 182 -4.21 1.08 15.30
C PHE A 182 -3.76 -0.24 14.66
N GLU A 183 -3.55 -0.29 13.34
CA GLU A 183 -3.12 -1.53 12.67
C GLU A 183 -1.89 -2.14 13.34
N THR A 184 -0.92 -1.29 13.71
CA THR A 184 0.34 -1.74 14.34
C THR A 184 0.08 -2.37 15.71
N TRP A 185 -0.68 -1.71 16.59
CA TRP A 185 -0.89 -2.21 17.94
C TRP A 185 -1.91 -3.35 17.98
N MET A 186 -2.89 -3.37 17.10
CA MET A 186 -3.81 -4.51 16.91
C MET A 186 -3.07 -5.76 16.42
N ALA A 187 -2.00 -5.60 15.65
CA ALA A 187 -1.12 -6.69 15.22
C ALA A 187 -0.03 -7.05 16.26
N GLY A 188 -0.16 -6.60 17.50
CA GLY A 188 0.82 -6.90 18.56
C GLY A 188 2.14 -6.16 18.41
N GLY A 189 2.16 -5.04 17.71
CA GLY A 189 3.34 -4.21 17.44
C GLY A 189 3.99 -4.49 16.08
N LEU A 190 3.42 -5.36 15.26
CA LEU A 190 3.86 -5.59 13.89
C LEU A 190 3.15 -4.60 12.95
N GLY A 191 3.84 -3.55 12.54
CA GLY A 191 3.24 -2.54 11.67
C GLY A 191 4.14 -1.32 11.48
N ARG A 192 3.68 -0.40 10.64
CA ARG A 192 4.44 0.78 10.20
C ARG A 192 4.82 1.74 11.33
N ALA A 193 4.06 1.81 12.43
CA ALA A 193 4.44 2.62 13.58
C ALA A 193 5.72 2.11 14.30
N GLN A 194 6.17 0.88 13.97
CA GLN A 194 7.47 0.31 14.32
C GLN A 194 8.29 -0.04 13.07
N GLY A 195 7.97 0.58 11.92
CA GLY A 195 8.64 0.31 10.64
C GLY A 195 9.98 1.02 10.51
N ALA A 196 10.97 0.30 9.98
CA ALA A 196 12.29 0.86 9.72
C ALA A 196 12.28 1.91 8.61
N TYR A 197 11.34 1.80 7.66
CA TYR A 197 11.14 2.78 6.59
C TYR A 197 10.78 4.16 7.15
N ASP A 198 9.80 4.26 8.04
CA ASP A 198 9.39 5.53 8.64
C ASP A 198 10.55 6.18 9.41
N GLU A 199 11.30 5.37 10.18
CA GLU A 199 12.51 5.84 10.87
C GLU A 199 13.56 6.40 9.90
N MET A 200 13.78 5.72 8.79
CA MET A 200 14.73 6.14 7.75
C MET A 200 14.34 7.47 7.13
N VAL A 201 13.05 7.65 6.79
CA VAL A 201 12.55 8.89 6.16
C VAL A 201 12.86 10.10 7.02
N PHE A 202 12.49 10.08 8.30
CA PHE A 202 12.71 11.21 9.20
C PHE A 202 14.20 11.38 9.55
N ARG A 203 14.95 10.28 9.64
CA ARG A 203 16.40 10.33 9.83
C ARG A 203 17.12 11.01 8.66
N ALA A 204 16.72 10.69 7.42
CA ALA A 204 17.26 11.34 6.23
C ALA A 204 16.92 12.84 6.20
N LYS A 205 15.68 13.22 6.48
CA LYS A 205 15.28 14.63 6.56
C LYS A 205 16.11 15.43 7.58
N VAL A 206 16.40 14.82 8.74
CA VAL A 206 17.22 15.46 9.78
C VAL A 206 18.70 15.55 9.39
N ARG A 207 19.26 14.47 8.81
CA ARG A 207 20.64 14.43 8.33
C ARG A 207 20.90 15.52 7.29
N ASP A 208 19.99 15.65 6.34
CA ASP A 208 20.18 16.53 5.17
C ASP A 208 19.61 17.94 5.38
N GLY A 209 19.03 18.23 6.56
CA GLY A 209 18.47 19.55 6.88
C GLY A 209 17.19 19.89 6.13
N ASP A 210 16.45 18.89 5.70
CA ASP A 210 15.24 19.04 4.89
C ASP A 210 14.06 19.60 5.70
N LYS A 211 13.05 20.11 4.97
CA LYS A 211 11.85 20.72 5.56
C LYS A 211 10.89 19.66 6.08
N PHE A 212 10.23 20.01 7.19
CA PHE A 212 9.08 19.28 7.70
C PHE A 212 7.80 20.02 7.30
N TYR A 213 6.77 19.26 6.91
CA TYR A 213 5.47 19.82 6.57
C TYR A 213 4.68 20.22 7.83
N SER A 214 3.92 21.30 7.73
CA SER A 214 2.81 21.60 8.64
C SER A 214 1.60 20.73 8.31
N PRO A 215 0.59 20.66 9.20
CA PRO A 215 -0.65 19.94 8.88
C PRO A 215 -1.33 20.42 7.59
N LEU A 216 -1.33 21.74 7.35
CA LEU A 216 -1.88 22.31 6.12
C LEU A 216 -0.97 22.05 4.91
N GLY A 217 0.34 22.00 5.11
CA GLY A 217 1.30 21.69 4.05
C GLY A 217 1.13 20.29 3.48
N LEU A 218 0.70 19.31 4.30
CA LEU A 218 0.39 17.96 3.86
C LEU A 218 -0.83 17.92 2.94
N GLU A 219 -1.88 18.71 3.24
CA GLU A 219 -3.08 18.77 2.39
C GLU A 219 -2.81 19.37 0.99
N SER A 220 -1.71 20.10 0.83
CA SER A 220 -1.27 20.67 -0.45
C SER A 220 -0.19 19.84 -1.17
N GLU A 221 0.07 18.63 -0.72
CA GLU A 221 1.12 17.75 -1.21
C GLU A 221 1.02 17.44 -2.71
N GLY A 222 -0.03 17.56 -3.40
CA GLY A 222 -0.16 17.28 -4.83
C GLY A 222 0.60 18.23 -5.76
N THR A 223 1.31 19.23 -5.27
CA THR A 223 1.95 20.27 -6.06
C THR A 223 3.38 19.97 -6.53
N ALA A 224 3.78 18.71 -6.54
CA ALA A 224 4.98 18.23 -7.24
C ALA A 224 6.35 18.53 -6.58
N VAL A 225 6.39 18.85 -5.31
CA VAL A 225 7.64 19.28 -4.65
C VAL A 225 8.34 18.17 -3.88
N ASP A 226 7.65 17.06 -3.60
CA ASP A 226 8.18 15.95 -2.81
C ASP A 226 8.10 14.63 -3.58
N PHE A 227 9.15 13.81 -3.46
CA PHE A 227 9.16 12.49 -4.11
C PHE A 227 8.24 11.48 -3.43
N GLN A 228 7.79 11.74 -2.21
CA GLN A 228 6.89 10.89 -1.42
C GLN A 228 5.41 11.28 -1.53
N VAL A 229 5.03 11.99 -2.58
CA VAL A 229 3.63 12.35 -2.85
C VAL A 229 2.71 11.14 -2.69
N GLY A 230 1.67 11.28 -1.90
CA GLY A 230 0.70 10.24 -1.57
C GLY A 230 1.09 9.31 -0.42
N VAL A 231 2.29 9.45 0.16
CA VAL A 231 2.79 8.65 1.30
C VAL A 231 3.03 9.52 2.54
N ASN A 232 3.27 10.81 2.37
CA ASN A 232 3.59 11.71 3.49
C ASN A 232 2.48 11.77 4.56
N ASP A 233 1.22 11.67 4.19
CA ASP A 233 0.10 11.64 5.15
C ASP A 233 0.24 10.47 6.13
N TYR A 234 0.61 9.29 5.63
CA TYR A 234 0.88 8.11 6.46
C TYR A 234 2.07 8.34 7.38
N LEU A 235 3.20 8.79 6.82
CA LEU A 235 4.45 9.00 7.54
C LEU A 235 4.30 10.01 8.67
N TYR A 236 3.87 11.23 8.34
CA TYR A 236 3.72 12.30 9.32
C TYR A 236 2.62 11.99 10.34
N GLY A 237 1.48 11.48 9.86
CA GLY A 237 0.39 11.08 10.73
C GLY A 237 0.84 10.02 11.73
N THR A 238 1.43 8.93 11.28
CA THR A 238 1.90 7.83 12.14
C THR A 238 2.90 8.31 13.20
N ARG A 239 3.87 9.13 12.80
CA ARG A 239 4.88 9.67 13.72
C ARG A 239 4.26 10.60 14.74
N PHE A 240 3.35 11.48 14.32
CA PHE A 240 2.64 12.38 15.23
C PHE A 240 1.76 11.64 16.23
N PHE A 241 0.97 10.63 15.76
CA PHE A 241 0.15 9.78 16.64
C PHE A 241 1.02 8.98 17.63
N SER A 242 2.15 8.45 17.18
CA SER A 242 3.09 7.74 18.05
C SER A 242 3.70 8.67 19.12
N TRP A 243 4.05 9.89 18.74
CA TRP A 243 4.53 10.90 19.69
C TRP A 243 3.45 11.35 20.68
N LEU A 244 2.20 11.52 20.24
CA LEU A 244 1.07 11.81 21.14
C LEU A 244 0.86 10.65 22.13
N GLY A 245 0.88 9.42 21.65
CA GLY A 245 0.80 8.23 22.48
C GLY A 245 1.92 8.16 23.52
N LEU A 246 3.17 8.46 23.11
CA LEU A 246 4.33 8.47 23.98
C LEU A 246 4.23 9.58 25.05
N THR A 247 3.77 10.77 24.67
CA THR A 247 3.79 11.96 25.51
C THR A 247 2.61 12.06 26.45
N TYR A 248 1.41 11.66 25.99
CA TYR A 248 0.16 11.85 26.71
C TYR A 248 -0.56 10.54 27.04
N GLY A 249 -0.07 9.43 26.53
CA GLY A 249 -0.65 8.09 26.67
C GLY A 249 -1.65 7.72 25.57
N PRO A 250 -1.74 6.41 25.22
CA PRO A 250 -2.60 5.91 24.15
C PRO A 250 -4.10 6.20 24.38
N LYS A 251 -4.54 6.22 25.65
CA LYS A 251 -5.94 6.54 26.02
C LYS A 251 -6.36 7.94 25.57
N LYS A 252 -5.46 8.93 25.62
CA LYS A 252 -5.73 10.28 25.14
C LYS A 252 -5.88 10.34 23.62
N VAL A 253 -5.15 9.51 22.89
CA VAL A 253 -5.34 9.35 21.45
C VAL A 253 -6.73 8.81 21.14
N VAL A 254 -7.17 7.76 21.84
CA VAL A 254 -8.53 7.22 21.71
C VAL A 254 -9.61 8.26 22.04
N GLU A 255 -9.42 9.04 23.12
CA GLU A 255 -10.34 10.12 23.50
C GLU A 255 -10.47 11.20 22.43
N TRP A 256 -9.37 11.53 21.75
CA TRP A 256 -9.38 12.49 20.65
C TRP A 256 -10.13 11.97 19.42
N LEU A 257 -9.91 10.72 19.05
CA LEU A 257 -10.54 10.08 17.89
C LEU A 257 -12.01 9.76 18.12
N GLY A 258 -12.39 9.40 19.35
CA GLY A 258 -13.72 8.99 19.71
C GLY A 258 -14.78 10.12 19.70
N ARG A 259 -16.04 9.72 19.92
CA ARG A 259 -17.19 10.61 20.00
C ARG A 259 -18.07 10.22 21.19
N ASP A 260 -18.18 11.11 22.15
CA ASP A 260 -19.13 11.06 23.27
C ASP A 260 -19.96 12.35 23.33
N GLU A 261 -20.80 12.48 24.36
CA GLU A 261 -21.66 13.65 24.51
C GLU A 261 -20.90 14.95 24.80
N ALA A 262 -19.70 14.87 25.36
CA ALA A 262 -18.85 16.02 25.69
C ALA A 262 -17.94 16.43 24.54
N SER A 263 -17.70 15.54 23.59
CA SER A 263 -16.72 15.74 22.54
C SER A 263 -17.14 16.77 21.49
N LYS A 264 -16.18 17.54 21.00
CA LYS A 264 -16.39 18.52 19.91
C LYS A 264 -16.52 17.83 18.56
N PRO A 265 -17.39 18.34 17.65
CA PRO A 265 -17.50 17.80 16.30
C PRO A 265 -16.24 18.03 15.48
N PHE A 266 -15.63 19.22 15.52
CA PHE A 266 -14.42 19.55 14.77
C PHE A 266 -13.18 18.97 15.43
N TYR A 267 -12.38 18.22 14.68
CA TYR A 267 -11.24 17.44 15.20
C TYR A 267 -10.18 18.28 15.93
N ALA A 268 -9.86 19.49 15.42
CA ALA A 268 -8.87 20.35 16.06
C ALA A 268 -9.39 21.00 17.36
N ALA A 269 -10.70 21.26 17.44
CA ALA A 269 -11.34 21.71 18.68
C ALA A 269 -11.37 20.59 19.73
N GLN A 270 -11.63 19.35 19.30
CA GLN A 270 -11.53 18.17 20.17
C GLN A 270 -10.08 17.94 20.61
N PHE A 271 -9.10 18.11 19.74
CA PHE A 271 -7.68 18.05 20.11
C PHE A 271 -7.36 19.01 21.26
N ARG A 272 -7.76 20.30 21.11
CA ARG A 272 -7.54 21.30 22.16
C ARG A 272 -8.22 20.93 23.49
N GLN A 273 -9.41 20.33 23.44
CA GLN A 273 -10.10 19.88 24.65
C GLN A 273 -9.37 18.73 25.35
N VAL A 274 -8.90 17.73 24.60
CA VAL A 274 -8.27 16.52 25.13
C VAL A 274 -6.85 16.78 25.64
N PHE A 275 -6.06 17.52 24.87
CA PHE A 275 -4.63 17.73 25.16
C PHE A 275 -4.33 19.08 25.82
N ASN A 276 -5.35 19.93 26.04
CA ASN A 276 -5.22 21.30 26.56
C ASN A 276 -4.16 22.14 25.81
N ARG A 277 -4.05 21.94 24.50
CA ARG A 277 -3.05 22.55 23.62
C ARG A 277 -3.62 22.72 22.21
N LYS A 278 -3.18 23.76 21.47
CA LYS A 278 -3.53 23.87 20.05
C LYS A 278 -2.81 22.78 19.24
N LEU A 279 -3.45 22.32 18.17
CA LEU A 279 -2.90 21.30 17.29
C LEU A 279 -1.56 21.71 16.68
N ASP A 280 -1.47 22.94 16.15
CA ASP A 280 -0.24 23.46 15.53
C ASP A 280 0.93 23.55 16.53
N ASP A 281 0.64 23.96 17.79
CA ASP A 281 1.66 24.00 18.84
C ASP A 281 2.17 22.59 19.19
N ALA A 282 1.27 21.60 19.20
CA ALA A 282 1.65 20.22 19.43
C ALA A 282 2.45 19.63 18.25
N TRP A 283 2.04 19.96 17.03
CA TRP A 283 2.76 19.54 15.81
C TRP A 283 4.18 20.09 15.77
N ASN A 284 4.35 21.38 16.06
CA ASN A 284 5.68 21.99 16.13
C ASN A 284 6.55 21.38 17.24
N ALA A 285 5.95 21.04 18.38
CA ALA A 285 6.67 20.36 19.46
C ALA A 285 7.09 18.95 19.07
N TRP A 286 6.23 18.21 18.36
CA TRP A 286 6.60 16.93 17.79
C TRP A 286 7.76 17.05 16.79
N ILE A 287 7.72 18.02 15.88
CA ILE A 287 8.84 18.25 14.93
C ILE A 287 10.15 18.50 15.70
N GLY A 288 10.11 19.30 16.78
CA GLY A 288 11.28 19.49 17.64
C GLY A 288 11.79 18.17 18.23
N PHE A 289 10.89 17.40 18.83
CA PHE A 289 11.19 16.08 19.37
C PHE A 289 11.76 15.13 18.29
N GLU A 290 11.15 15.08 17.10
CA GLU A 290 11.59 14.22 16.00
C GLU A 290 13.01 14.54 15.55
N ARG A 291 13.34 15.83 15.44
CA ARG A 291 14.71 16.28 15.11
C ARG A 291 15.73 15.81 16.14
N ASP A 292 15.44 15.97 17.42
CA ASP A 292 16.36 15.56 18.49
C ASP A 292 16.46 14.01 18.57
N PHE A 293 15.33 13.33 18.39
CA PHE A 293 15.31 11.87 18.35
C PHE A 293 16.18 11.33 17.22
N GLN A 294 16.05 11.85 16.00
CA GLN A 294 16.81 11.36 14.85
C GLN A 294 18.28 11.79 14.89
N LYS A 295 18.62 12.97 15.46
CA LYS A 295 20.03 13.33 15.74
C LYS A 295 20.70 12.32 16.67
N ALA A 296 19.99 11.88 17.70
CA ALA A 296 20.51 10.86 18.61
C ALA A 296 20.72 9.50 17.90
N GLN A 297 19.83 9.10 16.96
CA GLN A 297 20.02 7.90 16.16
C GLN A 297 21.24 8.03 15.23
N LEU A 298 21.40 9.17 14.54
CA LEU A 298 22.56 9.44 13.68
C LEU A 298 23.87 9.37 14.47
N ALA A 299 23.90 9.91 15.68
CA ALA A 299 25.09 9.80 16.57
C ALA A 299 25.45 8.36 16.93
N LYS A 300 24.43 7.51 17.20
CA LYS A 300 24.67 6.08 17.46
C LYS A 300 25.24 5.35 16.24
N LEU A 301 24.70 5.65 15.04
CA LEU A 301 25.19 5.06 13.80
C LEU A 301 26.63 5.48 13.48
N SER A 302 26.95 6.77 13.68
CA SER A 302 28.29 7.33 13.43
C SER A 302 29.34 6.91 14.46
N ALA A 303 28.95 6.23 15.55
CA ALA A 303 29.90 5.64 16.49
C ALA A 303 30.71 4.49 15.84
N TYR A 304 30.23 3.94 14.74
CA TYR A 304 30.91 2.96 13.90
C TYR A 304 31.23 3.56 12.54
N PRO A 305 32.32 3.16 11.87
CA PRO A 305 32.68 3.69 10.56
C PRO A 305 31.57 3.56 9.53
N LEU A 306 31.05 4.67 9.04
CA LEU A 306 30.06 4.68 7.99
C LEU A 306 30.71 4.27 6.65
N THR A 307 29.89 3.68 5.77
CA THR A 307 30.31 3.39 4.39
C THR A 307 30.47 4.70 3.61
N GLU A 308 31.61 4.90 2.99
CA GLU A 308 31.83 6.05 2.10
C GLU A 308 30.97 5.94 0.87
N VAL A 309 30.33 7.07 0.51
CA VAL A 309 29.38 7.15 -0.60
C VAL A 309 29.88 8.18 -1.61
N THR A 310 29.94 7.78 -2.88
CA THR A 310 30.18 8.70 -4.00
C THR A 310 28.88 8.84 -4.79
N HIS A 311 28.24 10.00 -4.72
CA HIS A 311 27.04 10.28 -5.52
C HIS A 311 27.38 10.41 -7.00
N LEU A 312 26.62 9.71 -7.85
CA LEU A 312 26.77 9.71 -9.31
C LEU A 312 25.86 10.76 -9.97
N SER A 313 24.83 11.21 -9.27
CA SER A 313 23.92 12.24 -9.75
C SER A 313 23.48 13.11 -8.57
N PRO A 314 23.30 14.42 -8.76
CA PRO A 314 22.75 15.32 -7.75
C PRO A 314 21.22 15.18 -7.62
N ILE A 315 20.56 14.41 -8.49
CA ILE A 315 19.11 14.31 -8.56
C ILE A 315 18.65 13.17 -7.65
N GLY A 316 17.80 13.49 -6.67
CA GLY A 316 17.05 12.52 -5.89
C GLY A 316 15.86 11.98 -6.68
N LEU A 317 15.77 10.66 -6.81
CA LEU A 317 14.72 9.97 -7.54
C LEU A 317 13.58 9.59 -6.60
N GLY A 318 12.35 9.73 -7.03
CA GLY A 318 11.16 9.40 -6.24
C GLY A 318 10.67 7.95 -6.43
N SER A 319 11.08 7.32 -7.51
CA SER A 319 10.88 5.90 -7.77
C SER A 319 11.86 5.43 -8.81
N ILE A 320 12.33 4.22 -8.66
CA ILE A 320 13.23 3.56 -9.62
C ILE A 320 12.87 2.09 -9.74
N SER A 321 13.07 1.53 -10.94
CA SER A 321 13.07 0.09 -11.15
C SER A 321 14.39 -0.53 -10.68
N ARG A 322 14.50 -1.84 -10.79
CA ARG A 322 15.80 -2.50 -10.89
C ARG A 322 16.59 -1.86 -12.03
N GLY A 323 17.90 -1.61 -11.82
CA GLY A 323 18.79 -1.05 -12.81
C GLY A 323 19.75 -2.08 -13.37
N PHE A 324 20.22 -1.83 -14.59
CA PHE A 324 21.20 -2.67 -15.28
C PHE A 324 22.30 -1.79 -15.88
N VAL A 325 23.56 -2.16 -15.63
CA VAL A 325 24.68 -1.45 -16.20
C VAL A 325 24.92 -1.92 -17.63
N ASP A 326 24.85 -0.99 -18.56
CA ASP A 326 25.26 -1.19 -19.94
C ASP A 326 26.73 -0.84 -20.08
N ALA A 327 27.59 -1.83 -20.09
CA ALA A 327 29.05 -1.66 -20.20
C ALA A 327 29.46 -1.00 -21.51
N LYS A 328 28.67 -1.15 -22.60
CA LYS A 328 28.97 -0.57 -23.91
C LYS A 328 28.92 0.96 -23.89
N THR A 329 28.01 1.54 -23.16
CA THR A 329 27.79 2.98 -23.11
C THR A 329 28.15 3.60 -21.76
N ASN A 330 28.64 2.80 -20.80
CA ASN A 330 28.89 3.19 -19.41
C ASN A 330 27.67 3.90 -18.80
N SER A 331 26.50 3.31 -18.97
CA SER A 331 25.25 3.90 -18.50
C SER A 331 24.41 2.90 -17.71
N LEU A 332 23.58 3.43 -16.82
CA LEU A 332 22.55 2.68 -16.09
C LEU A 332 21.26 2.72 -16.91
N VAL A 333 20.71 1.57 -17.27
CA VAL A 333 19.38 1.40 -17.87
C VAL A 333 18.38 1.10 -16.77
N ALA A 334 17.37 1.95 -16.63
CA ALA A 334 16.32 1.77 -15.62
C ALA A 334 15.05 2.55 -15.97
N ALA A 335 14.00 2.36 -15.19
CA ALA A 335 12.88 3.27 -15.14
C ALA A 335 13.08 4.25 -13.98
N PHE A 336 12.91 5.54 -14.26
CA PHE A 336 13.19 6.65 -13.36
C PHE A 336 11.95 7.53 -13.16
N ARG A 337 11.80 8.05 -11.96
CA ARG A 337 10.85 9.13 -11.65
C ARG A 337 11.49 10.06 -10.64
N TYR A 338 11.33 11.36 -10.81
CA TYR A 338 11.71 12.37 -9.81
C TYR A 338 10.60 13.40 -9.65
N PRO A 339 10.61 14.22 -8.58
CA PRO A 339 9.53 15.17 -8.32
C PRO A 339 9.24 16.07 -9.52
N GLY A 340 7.93 16.25 -9.80
CA GLY A 340 7.47 17.08 -10.91
C GLY A 340 7.54 16.45 -12.29
N THR A 341 7.94 15.16 -12.41
CA THR A 341 8.02 14.47 -13.70
C THR A 341 7.17 13.21 -13.76
N ILE A 342 6.75 12.87 -14.96
CA ILE A 342 6.18 11.55 -15.26
C ILE A 342 7.33 10.54 -15.29
N GLY A 343 7.10 9.34 -14.74
CA GLY A 343 8.06 8.24 -14.82
C GLY A 343 8.43 7.90 -16.26
N PHE A 344 9.65 7.46 -16.48
CA PHE A 344 10.14 7.12 -17.82
C PHE A 344 11.17 6.00 -17.79
N VAL A 345 11.24 5.20 -18.85
CA VAL A 345 12.39 4.34 -19.13
C VAL A 345 13.47 5.21 -19.75
N GLY A 346 14.69 5.05 -19.30
CA GLY A 346 15.81 5.84 -19.77
C GLY A 346 17.17 5.28 -19.41
N THR A 347 18.19 6.07 -19.66
CA THR A 347 19.56 5.79 -19.27
C THR A 347 20.14 6.93 -18.46
N MET A 348 21.03 6.61 -17.52
CA MET A 348 21.84 7.57 -16.79
C MET A 348 23.31 7.31 -17.11
N ASP A 349 24.01 8.29 -17.65
CA ASP A 349 25.45 8.24 -17.85
C ASP A 349 26.16 8.17 -16.48
N LEU A 350 26.97 7.15 -16.26
CA LEU A 350 27.61 6.89 -14.96
C LEU A 350 28.77 7.83 -14.62
N ALA A 351 29.32 8.54 -15.61
CA ALA A 351 30.39 9.50 -15.40
C ALA A 351 29.85 10.91 -15.07
N SER A 352 28.75 11.32 -15.71
CA SER A 352 28.19 12.67 -15.57
C SER A 352 26.90 12.73 -14.75
N GLY A 353 26.27 11.59 -14.47
CA GLY A 353 24.94 11.51 -13.82
C GLY A 353 23.78 12.02 -14.70
N LYS A 354 24.03 12.29 -15.98
CA LYS A 354 23.03 12.85 -16.90
C LYS A 354 22.01 11.81 -17.29
N LEU A 355 20.72 12.13 -17.07
CA LEU A 355 19.60 11.31 -17.48
C LEU A 355 19.23 11.56 -18.94
N ARG A 356 19.00 10.49 -19.68
CA ARG A 356 18.40 10.49 -21.02
C ARG A 356 17.07 9.78 -20.99
N LYS A 357 15.98 10.50 -21.14
CA LYS A 357 14.63 9.97 -21.27
C LYS A 357 14.46 9.30 -22.64
N LEU A 358 13.98 8.06 -22.65
CA LEU A 358 13.63 7.32 -23.85
C LEU A 358 12.12 7.32 -24.08
N GLN A 359 11.34 6.92 -23.09
CA GLN A 359 9.89 6.79 -23.18
C GLN A 359 9.21 7.02 -21.83
N GLU A 360 8.12 7.79 -21.80
CA GLU A 360 7.28 7.92 -20.61
C GLU A 360 6.57 6.62 -20.29
N ILE A 361 6.35 6.38 -18.98
CA ILE A 361 5.64 5.23 -18.44
C ILE A 361 4.46 5.71 -17.60
N LYS A 362 3.30 5.09 -17.80
CA LYS A 362 2.13 5.34 -16.97
C LYS A 362 2.21 4.56 -15.64
N GLY A 363 1.65 5.14 -14.59
CA GLY A 363 1.40 4.47 -13.33
C GLY A 363 2.58 4.32 -12.38
N MET A 364 3.81 4.71 -12.76
CA MET A 364 4.99 4.59 -11.90
C MET A 364 4.91 5.52 -10.69
N MET A 365 4.97 4.95 -9.50
CA MET A 365 4.96 5.66 -8.21
C MET A 365 5.98 5.04 -7.25
N LEU A 366 6.18 5.62 -6.07
CA LEU A 366 7.09 5.10 -5.05
C LEU A 366 6.81 3.62 -4.71
N TYR A 367 5.55 3.29 -4.53
CA TYR A 367 5.06 1.94 -4.16
C TYR A 367 4.48 1.14 -5.34
N LYS A 368 4.43 1.74 -6.55
CA LYS A 368 4.07 1.08 -7.80
C LYS A 368 5.28 1.11 -8.72
N VAL A 369 6.28 0.31 -8.39
CA VAL A 369 7.54 0.31 -9.13
C VAL A 369 7.34 -0.42 -10.47
N THR A 370 7.80 0.21 -11.54
CA THR A 370 7.89 -0.44 -12.85
C THR A 370 8.89 -1.58 -12.77
N SER A 371 8.50 -2.77 -13.20
CA SER A 371 9.43 -3.87 -13.39
C SER A 371 10.19 -3.68 -14.70
N LEU A 372 11.50 -3.96 -14.70
CA LEU A 372 12.36 -3.81 -15.86
C LEU A 372 13.42 -4.90 -15.90
N ALA A 373 13.69 -5.42 -17.09
CA ALA A 373 14.83 -6.28 -17.42
C ALA A 373 15.56 -5.74 -18.65
N PHE A 374 16.84 -6.00 -18.77
CA PHE A 374 17.67 -5.54 -19.89
C PHE A 374 18.46 -6.69 -20.50
N GLU A 375 18.48 -6.76 -21.83
CA GLU A 375 19.27 -7.71 -22.59
C GLU A 375 20.42 -6.95 -23.32
N PRO A 376 21.65 -7.04 -22.81
CA PRO A 376 22.77 -6.23 -23.34
C PRO A 376 23.14 -6.51 -24.80
N ALA A 377 23.04 -7.77 -25.27
CA ALA A 377 23.45 -8.13 -26.62
C ALA A 377 22.55 -7.52 -27.68
N THR A 378 21.23 -7.50 -27.45
CA THR A 378 20.26 -6.90 -28.38
C THR A 378 19.96 -5.44 -28.05
N ARG A 379 20.42 -4.96 -26.89
CA ARG A 379 20.19 -3.60 -26.37
C ARG A 379 18.71 -3.28 -26.21
N LYS A 380 17.93 -4.26 -25.76
CA LYS A 380 16.52 -4.14 -25.52
C LYS A 380 16.20 -4.21 -24.03
N ALA A 381 15.37 -3.30 -23.57
CA ALA A 381 14.79 -3.37 -22.25
C ALA A 381 13.33 -3.81 -22.35
N TYR A 382 12.93 -4.66 -21.39
CA TYR A 382 11.58 -5.15 -21.23
C TYR A 382 11.04 -4.55 -19.95
N TYR A 383 9.83 -3.96 -19.98
CA TYR A 383 9.29 -3.26 -18.82
C TYR A 383 7.77 -3.36 -18.75
N THR A 384 7.24 -3.07 -17.58
CA THR A 384 5.79 -3.05 -17.35
C THR A 384 5.24 -1.62 -17.41
N GLU A 385 4.06 -1.48 -18.01
CA GLU A 385 3.32 -0.21 -18.09
C GLU A 385 1.87 -0.44 -17.67
N ASP A 386 1.31 0.43 -16.79
CA ASP A 386 -0.09 0.38 -16.37
C ASP A 386 -1.01 0.86 -17.49
N ASN A 387 -2.11 0.11 -17.73
CA ASN A 387 -3.17 0.49 -18.66
C ASN A 387 -4.49 0.85 -17.96
N TYR A 388 -4.44 1.32 -16.71
CA TYR A 388 -5.54 1.62 -15.77
C TYR A 388 -6.13 0.42 -15.01
N ALA A 389 -5.84 -0.81 -15.40
CA ALA A 389 -6.27 -2.02 -14.70
C ALA A 389 -5.08 -2.96 -14.46
N PHE A 390 -4.52 -3.50 -15.54
CA PHE A 390 -3.45 -4.48 -15.49
C PHE A 390 -2.20 -3.99 -16.18
N ARG A 391 -1.07 -4.60 -15.85
CA ARG A 391 0.23 -4.30 -16.47
C ARG A 391 0.32 -4.91 -17.85
N ASP A 392 0.71 -4.08 -18.82
CA ASP A 392 1.17 -4.52 -20.14
C ASP A 392 2.67 -4.84 -20.09
N LEU A 393 3.13 -5.81 -20.88
CA LEU A 393 4.55 -6.06 -21.10
C LEU A 393 5.00 -5.35 -22.37
N MET A 394 6.02 -4.51 -22.22
CA MET A 394 6.56 -3.65 -23.26
C MET A 394 8.02 -4.00 -23.55
N GLU A 395 8.45 -3.79 -24.79
CA GLU A 395 9.85 -3.80 -25.24
C GLU A 395 10.25 -2.40 -25.69
N ILE A 396 11.45 -1.97 -25.38
CA ILE A 396 12.06 -0.74 -25.89
C ILE A 396 13.49 -0.98 -26.34
N ASP A 397 13.84 -0.46 -27.51
CA ASP A 397 15.22 -0.39 -27.98
C ASP A 397 15.91 0.80 -27.32
N VAL A 398 16.97 0.55 -26.56
CA VAL A 398 17.65 1.55 -25.71
C VAL A 398 18.41 2.59 -26.55
N ASP A 399 18.84 2.23 -27.75
CA ASP A 399 19.58 3.15 -28.64
C ASP A 399 18.61 4.12 -29.33
N THR A 400 17.50 3.60 -29.86
CA THR A 400 16.57 4.37 -30.71
C THR A 400 15.35 4.91 -29.94
N GLY A 401 15.02 4.34 -28.77
CA GLY A 401 13.80 4.66 -28.02
C GLY A 401 12.51 4.11 -28.63
N ARG A 402 12.60 3.25 -29.68
CA ARG A 402 11.40 2.62 -30.27
C ARG A 402 10.81 1.60 -29.32
N LYS A 403 9.54 1.77 -29.00
CA LYS A 403 8.78 0.84 -28.14
C LYS A 403 7.82 -0.05 -28.91
N ARG A 404 7.54 -1.22 -28.36
CA ARG A 404 6.57 -2.18 -28.87
C ARG A 404 5.86 -2.86 -27.69
N MET A 405 4.54 -3.00 -27.76
CA MET A 405 3.80 -3.86 -26.83
C MET A 405 4.04 -5.32 -27.21
N LEU A 406 4.41 -6.14 -26.24
CA LEU A 406 4.57 -7.58 -26.39
C LEU A 406 3.28 -8.31 -25.97
N LEU A 407 2.82 -8.05 -24.76
CA LEU A 407 1.62 -8.68 -24.19
C LEU A 407 0.76 -7.63 -23.51
N ARG A 408 -0.51 -7.59 -23.88
CA ARG A 408 -1.51 -6.76 -23.22
C ARG A 408 -2.07 -7.49 -22.00
N ASP A 409 -2.37 -6.75 -20.92
CA ASP A 409 -2.93 -7.28 -19.68
C ASP A 409 -2.14 -8.50 -19.16
N ALA A 410 -0.83 -8.46 -19.30
CA ALA A 410 0.06 -9.59 -18.96
C ALA A 410 0.02 -9.93 -17.47
N ARG A 411 -0.17 -8.92 -16.60
CA ARG A 411 -0.14 -9.05 -15.14
C ARG A 411 1.17 -9.62 -14.60
N ILE A 412 2.27 -9.51 -15.35
CA ILE A 412 3.58 -10.06 -15.03
C ILE A 412 4.47 -8.94 -14.53
N GLY A 413 5.15 -9.14 -13.41
CA GLY A 413 6.17 -8.25 -12.85
C GLY A 413 7.45 -9.00 -12.53
N ASP A 414 8.37 -8.36 -11.80
CA ASP A 414 9.66 -8.93 -11.39
C ASP A 414 10.42 -9.57 -12.56
N LEU A 415 10.51 -8.81 -13.66
CA LEU A 415 11.05 -9.30 -14.94
C LEU A 415 12.55 -9.53 -14.86
N VAL A 416 13.00 -10.63 -15.46
CA VAL A 416 14.42 -10.93 -15.69
C VAL A 416 14.59 -11.66 -17.03
N VAL A 417 15.71 -11.41 -17.73
CA VAL A 417 16.08 -12.13 -18.96
C VAL A 417 17.06 -13.24 -18.60
N ASN A 418 16.76 -14.46 -19.03
CA ASN A 418 17.72 -15.56 -18.93
C ASN A 418 18.84 -15.34 -19.98
N PRO A 419 20.12 -15.17 -19.56
CA PRO A 419 21.20 -14.90 -20.49
C PRO A 419 21.49 -16.04 -21.46
N ALA A 420 21.17 -17.29 -21.08
CA ALA A 420 21.49 -18.48 -21.89
C ALA A 420 20.54 -18.67 -23.09
N ASP A 421 19.23 -18.55 -22.85
CA ASP A 421 18.20 -18.85 -23.87
C ASP A 421 17.36 -17.65 -24.30
N LYS A 422 17.65 -16.46 -23.75
CA LYS A 422 16.98 -15.18 -24.05
C LYS A 422 15.49 -15.14 -23.70
N THR A 423 14.99 -16.10 -22.92
CA THR A 423 13.61 -16.06 -22.42
C THR A 423 13.48 -15.01 -21.33
N ILE A 424 12.30 -14.40 -21.25
CA ILE A 424 11.96 -13.49 -20.14
C ILE A 424 11.24 -14.32 -19.08
N TRP A 425 11.62 -14.14 -17.83
CA TRP A 425 10.95 -14.71 -16.69
C TRP A 425 10.32 -13.61 -15.85
N GLY A 426 9.28 -13.93 -15.11
CA GLY A 426 8.60 -12.98 -14.24
C GLY A 426 7.60 -13.66 -13.31
N ILE A 427 6.94 -12.86 -12.50
CA ILE A 427 5.93 -13.31 -11.54
C ILE A 427 4.59 -12.71 -11.94
N ARG A 428 3.58 -13.59 -12.07
CA ARG A 428 2.20 -13.22 -12.35
C ARG A 428 1.36 -13.41 -11.11
N HIS A 429 0.57 -12.40 -10.75
CA HIS A 429 -0.41 -12.50 -9.68
C HIS A 429 -1.82 -12.57 -10.22
N GLN A 430 -2.60 -13.53 -9.73
CA GLN A 430 -4.01 -13.66 -10.10
C GLN A 430 -4.79 -14.36 -8.98
N ASN A 431 -5.92 -13.78 -8.59
CA ASN A 431 -6.82 -14.32 -7.56
C ASN A 431 -6.11 -14.75 -6.26
N GLY A 432 -5.06 -14.01 -5.87
CA GLY A 432 -4.29 -14.26 -4.64
C GLY A 432 -3.12 -15.21 -4.77
N PHE A 433 -2.94 -15.85 -5.92
CA PHE A 433 -1.82 -16.77 -6.18
C PHE A 433 -0.71 -16.09 -6.96
N ALA A 434 0.53 -16.48 -6.66
CA ALA A 434 1.71 -16.07 -7.38
C ALA A 434 2.22 -17.22 -8.26
N THR A 435 2.51 -16.91 -9.52
CA THR A 435 2.99 -17.90 -10.50
C THR A 435 4.25 -17.41 -11.17
N ILE A 436 5.34 -18.18 -11.12
CA ILE A 436 6.51 -17.95 -11.98
C ILE A 436 6.09 -18.31 -13.41
N VAL A 437 6.36 -17.39 -14.33
CA VAL A 437 6.07 -17.55 -15.76
C VAL A 437 7.34 -17.39 -16.58
N ARG A 438 7.38 -18.05 -17.74
CA ARG A 438 8.44 -17.96 -18.74
C ARG A 438 7.85 -17.52 -20.08
N ILE A 439 8.44 -16.52 -20.69
CA ILE A 439 8.00 -15.89 -21.94
C ILE A 439 9.08 -16.21 -22.99
N PRO A 440 8.85 -17.23 -23.85
CA PRO A 440 9.82 -17.62 -24.87
C PRO A 440 9.81 -16.66 -26.07
N LEU A 441 10.89 -16.62 -26.84
CA LEU A 441 10.91 -15.96 -28.13
C LEU A 441 9.80 -16.51 -29.05
N PRO A 442 9.10 -15.69 -29.82
CA PRO A 442 9.29 -14.25 -30.07
C PRO A 442 8.54 -13.33 -29.09
N TYR A 443 8.24 -13.77 -27.87
CA TYR A 443 7.55 -13.06 -26.79
C TYR A 443 6.05 -12.81 -27.08
N ALA A 444 5.39 -13.72 -27.80
CA ALA A 444 3.99 -13.62 -28.17
C ALA A 444 3.02 -14.25 -27.15
N GLY A 445 3.54 -14.82 -26.08
CA GLY A 445 2.77 -15.47 -25.01
C GLY A 445 3.70 -15.94 -23.90
N PHE A 446 3.13 -16.52 -22.84
CA PHE A 446 3.89 -17.04 -21.72
C PHE A 446 3.42 -18.45 -21.32
N ASN A 447 4.33 -19.19 -20.71
CA ASN A 447 4.05 -20.48 -20.07
C ASN A 447 4.06 -20.31 -18.56
N GLN A 448 3.08 -20.89 -17.87
CA GLN A 448 3.11 -21.04 -16.42
C GLN A 448 4.14 -22.10 -16.06
N VAL A 449 5.06 -21.78 -15.17
CA VAL A 449 6.14 -22.67 -14.74
C VAL A 449 5.81 -23.31 -13.40
N HIS A 450 5.52 -22.48 -12.40
CA HIS A 450 5.18 -22.95 -11.06
C HIS A 450 4.25 -21.95 -10.38
N THR A 451 3.13 -22.45 -9.84
CA THR A 451 2.23 -21.67 -8.99
C THR A 451 2.45 -22.04 -7.55
N PHE A 452 2.74 -21.03 -6.71
CA PHE A 452 2.92 -21.22 -5.28
C PHE A 452 1.59 -21.34 -4.56
N ASP A 453 1.59 -22.06 -3.45
CA ASP A 453 0.44 -22.11 -2.55
C ASP A 453 0.10 -20.72 -2.01
N TYR A 454 -1.18 -20.52 -1.67
CA TYR A 454 -1.61 -19.26 -1.07
C TYR A 454 -0.79 -18.93 0.18
N GLY A 455 -0.33 -17.67 0.25
CA GLY A 455 0.51 -17.21 1.36
C GLY A 455 2.01 -17.25 1.10
N LEU A 456 2.45 -17.91 0.02
CA LEU A 456 3.82 -17.82 -0.47
C LEU A 456 3.85 -16.78 -1.60
N THR A 457 4.55 -15.68 -1.37
CA THR A 457 4.62 -14.56 -2.32
C THR A 457 6.06 -14.30 -2.72
N PRO A 458 6.52 -14.82 -3.87
CA PRO A 458 7.82 -14.48 -4.42
C PRO A 458 7.83 -13.05 -4.99
N PHE A 459 8.99 -12.41 -4.94
CA PHE A 459 9.27 -11.10 -5.53
C PHE A 459 10.76 -10.92 -5.80
N ASP A 460 11.17 -9.88 -6.52
CA ASP A 460 12.56 -9.57 -6.87
C ASP A 460 13.30 -10.77 -7.49
N LEU A 461 12.74 -11.29 -8.59
CA LEU A 461 13.31 -12.43 -9.30
C LEU A 461 14.66 -12.08 -9.94
N ASP A 462 15.64 -12.98 -9.87
CA ASP A 462 16.91 -12.89 -10.60
C ASP A 462 17.37 -14.24 -11.13
N ILE A 463 18.19 -14.23 -12.21
CA ILE A 463 18.74 -15.42 -12.84
C ILE A 463 20.27 -15.31 -12.90
N SER A 464 20.95 -16.42 -12.60
CA SER A 464 22.43 -16.50 -12.64
C SER A 464 22.99 -16.17 -14.04
N PRO A 465 24.24 -15.70 -14.12
CA PRO A 465 24.87 -15.34 -15.40
C PRO A 465 24.94 -16.51 -16.41
N ASP A 466 24.96 -17.74 -15.96
CA ASP A 466 24.94 -18.94 -16.79
C ASP A 466 23.51 -19.45 -17.12
N GLY A 467 22.47 -18.82 -16.53
CA GLY A 467 21.08 -19.16 -16.76
C GLY A 467 20.59 -20.42 -16.04
N THR A 468 21.39 -21.03 -15.19
CA THR A 468 21.08 -22.34 -14.56
C THR A 468 20.38 -22.23 -13.19
N GLN A 469 20.47 -21.08 -12.53
CA GLN A 469 19.89 -20.84 -11.23
C GLN A 469 18.96 -19.61 -11.26
N ILE A 470 17.92 -19.65 -10.44
CA ILE A 470 16.99 -18.55 -10.26
C ILE A 470 16.85 -18.26 -8.77
N ALA A 471 16.88 -16.99 -8.39
CA ALA A 471 16.72 -16.52 -7.04
C ALA A 471 15.46 -15.66 -6.94
N ALA A 472 14.77 -15.72 -5.81
CA ALA A 472 13.71 -14.79 -5.46
C ALA A 472 13.67 -14.56 -3.96
N SER A 473 13.29 -13.36 -3.56
CA SER A 473 12.80 -13.10 -2.23
C SER A 473 11.42 -13.74 -2.05
N MET A 474 11.12 -14.24 -0.86
CA MET A 474 9.88 -14.96 -0.56
C MET A 474 9.28 -14.46 0.74
N GLY A 475 8.05 -13.94 0.68
CA GLY A 475 7.22 -13.68 1.84
C GLY A 475 6.33 -14.88 2.15
N GLU A 476 6.21 -15.23 3.43
CA GLU A 476 5.33 -16.28 3.94
C GLU A 476 4.16 -15.67 4.71
N ILE A 477 3.04 -16.38 4.77
CA ILE A 477 1.80 -15.91 5.40
C ILE A 477 1.96 -15.58 6.90
N ASP A 478 2.90 -16.23 7.58
CA ASP A 478 3.22 -16.00 8.98
C ASP A 478 4.18 -14.80 9.20
N GLY A 479 4.54 -14.08 8.13
CA GLY A 479 5.44 -12.95 8.14
C GLY A 479 6.92 -13.30 8.00
N LYS A 480 7.27 -14.58 7.92
CA LYS A 480 8.67 -14.97 7.64
C LYS A 480 9.08 -14.51 6.25
N GLN A 481 10.35 -14.12 6.15
CA GLN A 481 10.94 -13.63 4.92
C GLN A 481 12.23 -14.40 4.64
N SER A 482 12.45 -14.74 3.39
CA SER A 482 13.66 -15.48 2.98
C SER A 482 14.06 -15.11 1.56
N VAL A 483 15.32 -15.35 1.21
CA VAL A 483 15.76 -15.46 -0.18
C VAL A 483 15.92 -16.94 -0.49
N ARG A 484 15.37 -17.40 -1.61
CA ARG A 484 15.44 -18.78 -2.05
C ARG A 484 16.11 -18.89 -3.41
N VAL A 485 16.90 -19.93 -3.60
CA VAL A 485 17.59 -20.22 -4.87
C VAL A 485 17.18 -21.61 -5.35
N TRP A 486 16.75 -21.70 -6.59
CA TRP A 486 16.36 -22.95 -7.26
C TRP A 486 17.16 -23.15 -8.56
N THR A 487 17.20 -24.37 -9.06
CA THR A 487 17.67 -24.62 -10.43
C THR A 487 16.57 -24.31 -11.42
N THR A 488 16.90 -23.69 -12.56
CA THR A 488 15.93 -23.45 -13.63
C THR A 488 15.37 -24.77 -14.19
N GLU A 489 16.18 -25.85 -14.23
CA GLU A 489 15.78 -27.18 -14.66
C GLU A 489 14.65 -27.74 -13.76
N SER A 490 14.79 -27.64 -12.43
CA SER A 490 13.79 -28.15 -11.49
C SER A 490 12.44 -27.44 -11.64
N LEU A 491 12.47 -26.13 -11.88
CA LEU A 491 11.26 -25.35 -12.14
C LEU A 491 10.56 -25.79 -13.44
N LEU A 492 11.33 -26.11 -14.48
CA LEU A 492 10.79 -26.52 -15.78
C LEU A 492 10.37 -27.99 -15.82
N SER A 493 10.84 -28.83 -14.89
CA SER A 493 10.53 -30.28 -14.87
C SER A 493 9.09 -30.60 -14.47
N GLY A 494 8.36 -29.63 -13.89
CA GLY A 494 7.00 -29.85 -13.38
C GLY A 494 6.93 -30.61 -12.05
N ASN A 495 8.05 -31.04 -11.50
CA ASN A 495 8.13 -31.79 -10.21
C ASN A 495 8.20 -30.85 -8.99
N GLY A 496 8.05 -29.56 -9.21
CA GLY A 496 8.23 -28.51 -8.19
C GLY A 496 9.66 -28.01 -8.06
N PRO A 497 9.84 -26.80 -7.46
CA PRO A 497 11.12 -26.17 -7.35
C PRO A 497 12.05 -26.91 -6.37
N GLN A 498 13.22 -27.33 -6.83
CA GLN A 498 14.27 -27.85 -5.95
C GLN A 498 15.10 -26.69 -5.39
N GLU A 499 14.89 -26.42 -4.11
CA GLU A 499 15.66 -25.38 -3.39
C GLU A 499 17.09 -25.87 -3.15
N ILE A 500 18.08 -25.11 -3.61
CA ILE A 500 19.50 -25.41 -3.46
C ILE A 500 20.15 -24.56 -2.34
N ALA A 501 19.63 -23.36 -2.10
CA ALA A 501 20.06 -22.50 -1.01
C ALA A 501 18.92 -21.62 -0.49
N ARG A 502 19.00 -21.25 0.79
CA ARG A 502 18.06 -20.37 1.46
C ARG A 502 18.79 -19.44 2.44
N LEU A 503 18.41 -18.18 2.43
CA LEU A 503 18.81 -17.16 3.41
C LEU A 503 17.56 -16.67 4.15
N ASP A 504 17.51 -16.88 5.44
CA ASP A 504 16.46 -16.34 6.31
C ASP A 504 16.95 -15.07 7.00
N LEU A 505 16.21 -13.98 6.89
CA LEU A 505 16.49 -12.67 7.50
C LEU A 505 15.28 -12.17 8.32
N PRO A 506 14.91 -12.85 9.39
CA PRO A 506 13.78 -12.41 10.21
C PRO A 506 14.17 -11.19 11.07
N PRO A 507 13.28 -10.24 11.33
CA PRO A 507 11.93 -10.04 10.76
C PRO A 507 11.90 -9.03 9.60
N SER A 508 12.96 -8.95 8.80
CA SER A 508 13.14 -7.95 7.75
C SER A 508 12.86 -8.54 6.37
N THR A 509 12.32 -7.72 5.47
CA THR A 509 12.12 -8.06 4.06
C THR A 509 13.46 -8.01 3.32
N PRO A 510 13.92 -9.12 2.71
CA PRO A 510 15.09 -9.10 1.83
C PRO A 510 14.67 -8.48 0.48
N GLU A 511 15.38 -7.45 0.03
CA GLU A 511 15.07 -6.75 -1.21
C GLU A 511 16.22 -6.84 -2.21
N SER A 512 15.84 -7.04 -3.48
CA SER A 512 16.71 -6.91 -4.65
C SER A 512 17.99 -7.74 -4.56
N PHE A 513 17.87 -8.97 -4.06
CA PHE A 513 18.98 -9.92 -4.07
C PHE A 513 19.27 -10.38 -5.51
N THR A 514 20.42 -9.99 -6.02
CA THR A 514 20.87 -10.28 -7.38
C THR A 514 22.14 -11.11 -7.38
N PHE A 515 22.31 -11.98 -8.38
CA PHE A 515 23.53 -12.78 -8.49
C PHE A 515 24.79 -11.91 -8.67
N THR A 516 25.86 -12.33 -8.04
CA THR A 516 27.20 -11.80 -8.33
C THR A 516 27.62 -12.16 -9.75
N PRO A 517 28.55 -11.39 -10.40
CA PRO A 517 28.98 -11.66 -11.77
C PRO A 517 29.58 -13.07 -12.00
N ASP A 518 30.10 -13.70 -10.97
CA ASP A 518 30.63 -15.08 -10.99
C ASP A 518 29.56 -16.16 -10.71
N GLY A 519 28.31 -15.75 -10.42
CA GLY A 519 27.19 -16.65 -10.13
C GLY A 519 27.25 -17.41 -8.81
N LYS A 520 28.27 -17.15 -7.96
CA LYS A 520 28.49 -17.92 -6.71
C LYS A 520 27.75 -17.39 -5.51
N GLY A 521 27.29 -16.15 -5.57
CA GLY A 521 26.60 -15.51 -4.46
C GLY A 521 25.51 -14.56 -4.91
N LEU A 522 24.85 -13.98 -3.92
CA LEU A 522 23.84 -12.94 -4.09
C LEU A 522 24.24 -11.69 -3.29
N VAL A 523 23.83 -10.52 -3.80
CA VAL A 523 23.96 -9.24 -3.10
C VAL A 523 22.58 -8.58 -3.07
N GLY A 524 22.15 -8.14 -1.92
CA GLY A 524 20.84 -7.51 -1.73
C GLY A 524 20.83 -6.60 -0.52
N THR A 525 19.66 -6.09 -0.16
CA THR A 525 19.48 -5.21 1.00
C THR A 525 18.39 -5.74 1.94
N ALA A 526 18.50 -5.38 3.22
CA ALA A 526 17.49 -5.65 4.24
C ALA A 526 17.65 -4.70 5.43
N TYR A 527 16.55 -4.48 6.16
CA TYR A 527 16.56 -3.72 7.42
C TYR A 527 16.92 -4.57 8.64
N TYR A 528 17.47 -5.74 8.46
CA TYR A 528 17.80 -6.67 9.56
C TYR A 528 18.59 -6.01 10.70
N THR A 529 19.42 -5.01 10.39
CA THR A 529 20.17 -4.22 11.38
C THR A 529 19.41 -2.99 11.90
N GLY A 530 18.13 -2.81 11.52
CA GLY A 530 17.33 -1.62 11.79
C GLY A 530 17.56 -0.47 10.79
N VAL A 531 18.55 -0.60 9.91
CA VAL A 531 18.87 0.30 8.80
C VAL A 531 19.01 -0.56 7.56
N SER A 532 18.53 -0.11 6.40
CA SER A 532 18.71 -0.83 5.14
C SER A 532 20.18 -0.84 4.76
N ASN A 533 20.83 -1.99 4.98
CA ASN A 533 22.22 -2.24 4.66
C ASN A 533 22.35 -3.29 3.57
N VAL A 534 23.53 -3.32 2.93
CA VAL A 534 23.87 -4.32 1.90
C VAL A 534 24.38 -5.58 2.55
N PHE A 535 23.86 -6.73 2.08
CA PHE A 535 24.23 -8.06 2.47
C PHE A 535 24.78 -8.82 1.28
N THR A 536 25.79 -9.67 1.52
CA THR A 536 26.23 -10.70 0.59
C THR A 536 25.81 -12.06 1.12
N PHE A 537 25.48 -12.99 0.23
CA PHE A 537 25.13 -14.36 0.56
C PHE A 537 25.86 -15.32 -0.36
N ASP A 538 26.67 -16.19 0.20
CA ASP A 538 27.38 -17.26 -0.53
C ASP A 538 26.49 -18.50 -0.62
N ILE A 539 26.16 -18.92 -1.84
CA ILE A 539 25.20 -19.99 -2.10
C ILE A 539 25.73 -21.35 -1.62
N ALA A 540 27.02 -21.61 -1.82
CA ALA A 540 27.62 -22.90 -1.49
C ALA A 540 27.75 -23.10 0.03
N THR A 541 28.24 -22.09 0.74
CA THR A 541 28.45 -22.15 2.19
C THR A 541 27.21 -21.75 3.00
N ARG A 542 26.20 -21.14 2.34
CA ARG A 542 24.98 -20.57 2.96
C ARG A 542 25.27 -19.53 4.04
N LYS A 543 26.40 -18.83 3.93
CA LYS A 543 26.78 -17.75 4.84
C LYS A 543 26.43 -16.41 4.26
N TYR A 544 26.00 -15.50 5.12
CA TYR A 544 25.79 -14.10 4.76
C TYR A 544 26.70 -13.18 5.56
N GLU A 545 27.01 -12.04 4.99
CA GLU A 545 27.79 -10.98 5.64
C GLU A 545 27.13 -9.63 5.38
N VAL A 546 27.19 -8.74 6.38
CA VAL A 546 26.81 -7.34 6.20
C VAL A 546 28.04 -6.59 5.67
N VAL A 547 27.89 -5.90 4.55
CA VAL A 547 29.02 -5.27 3.86
C VAL A 547 28.91 -3.76 3.74
N SER A 548 27.98 -3.16 4.45
CA SER A 548 27.81 -1.70 4.54
C SER A 548 27.36 -1.26 5.93
N ASN A 549 27.57 0.01 6.23
CA ASN A 549 26.99 0.73 7.38
C ASN A 549 26.45 2.07 6.88
N ALA A 550 25.16 2.11 6.60
CA ALA A 550 24.47 3.28 6.08
C ALA A 550 23.97 4.19 7.21
N SER A 551 24.04 5.50 7.02
CA SER A 551 23.41 6.45 7.94
C SER A 551 21.88 6.53 7.78
N THR A 552 21.36 6.27 6.56
CA THR A 552 19.94 6.26 6.22
C THR A 552 19.51 4.92 5.67
N GLY A 553 19.97 4.55 4.47
CA GLY A 553 19.73 3.25 3.85
C GLY A 553 20.27 3.17 2.43
N PHE A 554 20.65 1.97 2.02
CA PHE A 554 21.00 1.62 0.64
C PHE A 554 19.97 0.66 0.05
N PHE A 555 19.74 0.80 -1.26
CA PHE A 555 18.75 0.01 -1.98
C PHE A 555 19.27 -0.44 -3.34
N ARG A 556 18.78 -1.58 -3.84
CA ARG A 556 19.00 -2.13 -5.18
C ARG A 556 20.48 -2.19 -5.58
N PRO A 557 21.31 -2.92 -4.81
CA PRO A 557 22.74 -3.03 -5.12
C PRO A 557 22.96 -3.71 -6.46
N MET A 558 23.87 -3.15 -7.26
CA MET A 558 24.26 -3.67 -8.57
C MET A 558 25.76 -3.93 -8.57
N PRO A 559 26.21 -5.19 -8.45
CA PRO A 559 27.63 -5.54 -8.46
C PRO A 559 28.34 -5.08 -9.71
N GLN A 560 29.55 -4.53 -9.57
CA GLN A 560 30.40 -4.09 -10.65
C GLN A 560 31.61 -5.00 -10.80
N PRO A 561 32.21 -5.10 -12.02
CA PRO A 561 33.39 -5.94 -12.24
C PRO A 561 34.61 -5.55 -11.39
N ASP A 562 34.70 -4.29 -10.97
CA ASP A 562 35.79 -3.77 -10.11
C ASP A 562 35.59 -4.07 -8.61
N GLY A 563 34.53 -4.80 -8.27
CA GLY A 563 34.16 -5.15 -6.89
C GLY A 563 33.40 -4.04 -6.16
N SER A 564 33.20 -2.88 -6.76
CA SER A 564 32.30 -1.85 -6.20
C SER A 564 30.84 -2.22 -6.41
N LEU A 565 29.93 -1.50 -5.71
CA LEU A 565 28.48 -1.61 -5.90
C LEU A 565 27.92 -0.26 -6.31
N LEU A 566 27.07 -0.25 -7.35
CA LEU A 566 26.13 0.82 -7.53
C LEU A 566 24.93 0.57 -6.63
N VAL A 567 24.49 1.60 -5.94
CA VAL A 567 23.34 1.55 -5.00
C VAL A 567 22.53 2.83 -5.16
N TYR A 568 21.35 2.83 -4.58
CA TYR A 568 20.61 4.07 -4.34
C TYR A 568 20.67 4.37 -2.84
N GLU A 569 21.29 5.50 -2.48
CA GLU A 569 21.24 6.00 -1.10
C GLU A 569 19.92 6.73 -0.89
N TYR A 570 19.24 6.44 0.22
CA TYR A 570 18.07 7.20 0.61
C TYR A 570 18.51 8.55 1.24
N THR A 571 18.04 9.64 0.66
CA THR A 571 18.34 11.02 1.11
C THR A 571 17.04 11.80 1.36
N GLY A 572 17.12 12.97 1.98
CA GLY A 572 15.97 13.87 2.15
C GLY A 572 15.34 14.29 0.80
N ALA A 573 16.12 14.33 -0.27
CA ALA A 573 15.67 14.66 -1.63
C ALA A 573 15.16 13.45 -2.44
N GLY A 574 15.38 12.24 -1.96
CA GLY A 574 14.98 11.01 -2.65
C GLY A 574 16.09 9.97 -2.74
N LEU A 575 15.91 9.00 -3.62
CA LEU A 575 16.87 7.93 -3.88
C LEU A 575 17.98 8.45 -4.78
N THR A 576 19.19 8.59 -4.25
CA THR A 576 20.33 9.17 -4.96
C THR A 576 21.24 8.05 -5.51
N PRO A 577 21.41 7.95 -6.84
CA PRO A 577 22.33 7.00 -7.45
C PRO A 577 23.76 7.22 -6.93
N SER A 578 24.38 6.17 -6.43
CA SER A 578 25.63 6.25 -5.67
C SER A 578 26.51 5.05 -5.93
N ARG A 579 27.80 5.19 -5.68
CA ARG A 579 28.78 4.10 -5.67
C ARG A 579 29.33 3.92 -4.26
N ILE A 580 29.45 2.68 -3.84
CA ILE A 580 30.10 2.28 -2.59
C ILE A 580 31.11 1.15 -2.83
N VAL A 581 32.07 1.00 -1.93
CA VAL A 581 32.95 -0.17 -1.87
C VAL A 581 32.49 -1.05 -0.70
N PRO A 582 32.00 -2.27 -0.98
CA PRO A 582 31.54 -3.16 0.07
C PRO A 582 32.71 -3.58 0.98
N GLN A 583 32.47 -3.51 2.29
CA GLN A 583 33.43 -3.95 3.30
C GLN A 583 32.68 -4.68 4.39
N LYS A 584 33.14 -5.89 4.74
CA LYS A 584 32.58 -6.65 5.86
C LYS A 584 32.52 -5.80 7.12
N ARG A 585 31.40 -5.88 7.81
CA ARG A 585 31.14 -5.18 9.08
C ARG A 585 30.81 -6.21 10.15
N ASP A 586 31.66 -6.29 11.17
CA ASP A 586 31.43 -7.16 12.32
C ASP A 586 30.58 -6.43 13.39
N ASP A 587 30.71 -5.11 13.46
CA ASP A 587 29.97 -4.26 14.39
C ASP A 587 29.23 -3.12 13.65
N LEU A 588 27.98 -2.89 14.03
CA LEU A 588 27.09 -1.85 13.50
C LEU A 588 26.38 -1.11 14.62
N GLY A 589 26.13 0.17 14.41
CA GLY A 589 25.26 0.96 15.28
C GLY A 589 23.82 0.43 15.24
N THR A 590 23.17 0.38 16.40
CA THR A 590 21.77 0.03 16.51
C THR A 590 20.91 1.28 16.62
N VAL A 591 19.76 1.31 15.97
CA VAL A 591 18.76 2.36 16.07
C VAL A 591 17.64 1.94 17.02
N GLU A 592 17.05 2.92 17.71
CA GLU A 592 15.85 2.73 18.51
C GLU A 592 14.65 3.23 17.70
N PHE A 593 13.63 2.42 17.57
CA PHE A 593 12.38 2.80 16.91
C PHE A 593 11.48 3.56 17.88
N LEU A 594 10.79 4.60 17.40
CA LEU A 594 9.86 5.38 18.21
C LEU A 594 8.76 4.49 18.82
N GLY A 595 8.24 3.55 18.04
CA GLY A 595 7.26 2.59 18.53
C GLY A 595 7.78 1.68 19.65
N ALA A 596 9.07 1.29 19.60
CA ALA A 596 9.71 0.54 20.68
C ALA A 596 9.81 1.36 21.97
N ARG A 597 10.11 2.65 21.86
CA ARG A 597 10.07 3.58 23.01
C ARG A 597 8.66 3.74 23.55
N LEU A 598 7.68 3.87 22.67
CA LEU A 598 6.27 4.00 23.03
C LEU A 598 5.78 2.79 23.84
N ILE A 599 5.97 1.56 23.34
CA ILE A 599 5.48 0.35 24.04
C ILE A 599 6.23 0.07 25.34
N LYS A 600 7.50 0.53 25.45
CA LYS A 600 8.26 0.47 26.71
C LYS A 600 7.69 1.42 27.75
N THR A 601 7.24 2.62 27.34
CA THR A 601 6.68 3.63 28.23
C THR A 601 5.22 3.34 28.57
N HIS A 602 4.47 2.78 27.61
CA HIS A 602 3.05 2.47 27.69
C HIS A 602 2.78 0.99 27.40
N PRO A 603 3.13 0.07 28.33
CA PRO A 603 3.02 -1.37 28.11
C PRO A 603 1.57 -1.87 27.95
N GLU A 604 0.56 -1.06 28.30
CA GLU A 604 -0.85 -1.34 28.05
C GLU A 604 -1.19 -1.52 26.56
N LEU A 605 -0.37 -1.02 25.65
CA LEU A 605 -0.53 -1.25 24.21
C LEU A 605 -0.37 -2.72 23.81
N LYS A 606 0.31 -3.54 24.64
CA LYS A 606 0.40 -4.98 24.40
C LYS A 606 -0.98 -5.67 24.48
N GLU A 607 -1.90 -5.10 25.24
CA GLU A 607 -3.27 -5.60 25.38
C GLU A 607 -4.16 -5.25 24.20
N TRP A 608 -3.69 -4.40 23.29
CA TRP A 608 -4.42 -4.03 22.06
C TRP A 608 -4.33 -5.10 20.97
N GLY A 609 -3.42 -6.07 21.11
CA GLY A 609 -3.27 -7.16 20.17
C GLY A 609 -4.57 -7.94 20.00
N VAL A 610 -5.14 -7.93 18.80
CA VAL A 610 -6.43 -8.63 18.54
C VAL A 610 -6.25 -10.14 18.40
N GLY A 611 -5.02 -10.61 18.23
CA GLY A 611 -4.72 -12.04 18.09
C GLY A 611 -5.23 -12.63 16.78
N SER A 612 -5.23 -13.95 16.70
CA SER A 612 -5.62 -14.67 15.48
C SER A 612 -7.10 -14.53 15.16
N PRO A 613 -7.47 -14.28 13.89
CA PRO A 613 -8.84 -14.38 13.41
C PRO A 613 -9.49 -15.76 13.60
N ALA A 614 -8.71 -16.83 13.68
CA ALA A 614 -9.21 -18.19 13.87
C ALA A 614 -10.01 -18.40 15.16
N LYS A 615 -9.84 -17.52 16.16
CA LYS A 615 -10.63 -17.55 17.40
C LYS A 615 -12.11 -17.20 17.20
N ILE A 616 -12.47 -16.59 16.06
CA ILE A 616 -13.84 -16.23 15.74
C ILE A 616 -14.56 -17.46 15.18
N ASP A 617 -15.57 -17.94 15.92
CA ASP A 617 -16.51 -18.93 15.41
C ASP A 617 -17.43 -18.25 14.40
N LEU A 618 -17.17 -18.47 13.11
CA LEU A 618 -17.87 -17.77 12.03
C LEU A 618 -19.24 -18.36 11.71
N ASP A 619 -19.41 -19.69 11.82
CA ASP A 619 -20.61 -20.37 11.34
C ASP A 619 -21.90 -19.85 11.98
N PRO A 620 -21.99 -19.65 13.32
CA PRO A 620 -23.19 -19.10 13.92
C PRO A 620 -23.41 -17.60 13.60
N LEU A 621 -22.40 -16.91 13.07
CA LEU A 621 -22.54 -15.51 12.67
C LEU A 621 -23.09 -15.34 11.26
N ILE A 622 -22.99 -16.37 10.41
CA ILE A 622 -23.46 -16.31 9.02
C ILE A 622 -24.98 -16.32 8.99
N THR A 623 -25.56 -15.30 8.40
CA THR A 623 -27.02 -15.13 8.25
C THR A 623 -27.50 -15.46 6.85
N GLU A 624 -26.68 -15.26 5.83
CA GLU A 624 -27.05 -15.50 4.41
C GLU A 624 -25.80 -15.78 3.57
N ARG A 625 -25.95 -16.62 2.54
CA ARG A 625 -25.00 -16.78 1.42
C ARG A 625 -25.79 -16.82 0.12
N GLY A 626 -25.28 -16.18 -0.93
CA GLY A 626 -25.94 -16.22 -2.25
C GLY A 626 -25.41 -15.20 -3.24
N LYS A 627 -26.08 -15.09 -4.38
CA LYS A 627 -25.70 -14.11 -5.41
C LYS A 627 -26.06 -12.69 -4.98
N TYR A 628 -25.13 -11.76 -5.15
CA TYR A 628 -25.40 -10.34 -4.93
C TYR A 628 -26.17 -9.74 -6.12
N ARG A 629 -27.27 -9.07 -5.81
CA ARG A 629 -28.10 -8.38 -6.81
C ARG A 629 -28.26 -6.91 -6.41
N PRO A 630 -27.55 -5.96 -7.04
CA PRO A 630 -27.54 -4.55 -6.64
C PRO A 630 -28.95 -3.95 -6.54
N THR A 631 -29.80 -4.15 -7.56
CA THR A 631 -31.15 -3.61 -7.59
C THR A 631 -32.04 -4.08 -6.43
N LYS A 632 -31.84 -5.32 -5.92
CA LYS A 632 -32.58 -5.83 -4.77
C LYS A 632 -32.05 -5.29 -3.43
N ARG A 633 -30.84 -4.75 -3.42
CA ARG A 633 -30.19 -4.21 -2.22
C ARG A 633 -30.29 -2.66 -2.15
N MET A 634 -30.92 -2.03 -3.16
CA MET A 634 -31.15 -0.59 -3.14
C MET A 634 -32.04 -0.19 -1.97
N LYS A 635 -31.63 0.83 -1.25
CA LYS A 635 -32.39 1.45 -0.14
C LYS A 635 -32.15 2.95 -0.12
N LEU A 636 -33.03 3.68 0.56
CA LEU A 636 -32.82 5.11 0.81
C LEU A 636 -31.57 5.27 1.70
N ALA A 637 -30.54 5.89 1.16
CA ALA A 637 -29.26 6.12 1.82
C ALA A 637 -29.18 7.51 2.47
N ALA A 638 -29.85 8.51 1.88
CA ALA A 638 -29.98 9.85 2.44
C ALA A 638 -31.16 10.60 1.86
N ALA A 639 -31.73 11.53 2.62
CA ALA A 639 -32.70 12.49 2.12
C ALA A 639 -32.53 13.82 2.89
N TYR A 640 -32.41 14.93 2.16
CA TYR A 640 -32.10 16.22 2.79
C TYR A 640 -32.63 17.42 1.97
N PRO A 641 -32.85 18.58 2.65
CA PRO A 641 -33.24 19.79 1.99
C PRO A 641 -32.17 20.32 1.03
N ILE A 642 -32.57 20.82 -0.11
CA ILE A 642 -31.73 21.43 -1.15
C ILE A 642 -32.29 22.78 -1.58
N ILE A 643 -31.46 23.58 -2.26
CA ILE A 643 -31.87 24.79 -2.94
C ILE A 643 -31.38 24.72 -4.39
N GLU A 644 -32.29 24.64 -5.32
CA GLU A 644 -31.95 24.65 -6.75
C GLU A 644 -32.12 26.05 -7.34
N GLY A 645 -31.40 26.34 -8.41
CA GLY A 645 -31.59 27.54 -9.22
C GLY A 645 -32.21 27.16 -10.54
N TYR A 646 -33.28 27.87 -10.92
CA TYR A 646 -33.93 27.70 -12.22
C TYR A 646 -34.35 29.04 -12.76
N GLN A 647 -33.89 29.42 -13.96
CA GLN A 647 -34.26 30.67 -14.68
C GLN A 647 -34.30 31.94 -13.79
N GLY A 648 -33.25 32.13 -12.97
CA GLY A 648 -33.16 33.26 -12.05
C GLY A 648 -34.06 33.19 -10.81
N SER A 649 -34.72 32.04 -10.57
CA SER A 649 -35.52 31.78 -9.38
C SER A 649 -34.83 30.78 -8.47
N TYR A 650 -34.99 30.96 -7.15
CA TYR A 650 -34.58 29.94 -6.14
C TYR A 650 -35.75 28.98 -5.91
N SER A 651 -35.41 27.70 -5.86
CA SER A 651 -36.37 26.61 -5.69
C SER A 651 -35.96 25.74 -4.52
N PRO A 652 -36.45 26.04 -3.30
CA PRO A 652 -36.27 25.14 -2.17
C PRO A 652 -36.93 23.79 -2.47
N GLY A 653 -36.28 22.72 -2.07
CA GLY A 653 -36.71 21.37 -2.37
C GLY A 653 -36.13 20.32 -1.48
N TYR A 654 -36.22 19.11 -1.92
CA TYR A 654 -35.71 17.93 -1.22
C TYR A 654 -35.03 16.98 -2.19
N TYR A 655 -33.89 16.44 -1.80
CA TYR A 655 -33.14 15.43 -2.53
C TYR A 655 -33.26 14.10 -1.83
N PHE A 656 -33.44 13.04 -2.59
CA PHE A 656 -33.51 11.66 -2.15
C PHE A 656 -32.49 10.84 -2.89
N HIS A 657 -31.63 10.14 -2.15
CA HIS A 657 -30.60 9.29 -2.70
C HIS A 657 -30.84 7.83 -2.30
N PHE A 658 -31.03 6.98 -3.29
CA PHE A 658 -31.15 5.54 -3.12
C PHE A 658 -29.96 4.87 -3.76
N GLU A 659 -29.37 3.90 -3.08
CA GLU A 659 -28.26 3.11 -3.62
C GLU A 659 -28.21 1.70 -3.03
N ASP A 660 -27.54 0.78 -3.72
CA ASP A 660 -26.99 -0.41 -3.09
C ASP A 660 -25.68 -0.07 -2.37
N PRO A 661 -25.28 -0.81 -1.33
CA PRO A 661 -24.13 -0.44 -0.50
C PRO A 661 -22.80 -0.25 -1.24
N MET A 662 -22.64 -0.85 -2.42
CA MET A 662 -21.44 -0.71 -3.26
C MET A 662 -21.58 0.32 -4.37
N GLN A 663 -22.76 0.96 -4.49
CA GLN A 663 -23.06 1.96 -5.52
C GLN A 663 -23.02 1.45 -6.96
N PHE A 664 -23.25 0.14 -7.15
CA PHE A 664 -23.40 -0.44 -8.48
C PHE A 664 -24.73 0.01 -9.14
N SER A 665 -25.72 0.32 -8.32
CA SER A 665 -27.00 0.92 -8.75
C SER A 665 -27.33 2.09 -7.84
N GLN A 666 -27.62 3.25 -8.42
CA GLN A 666 -27.99 4.48 -7.73
C GLN A 666 -29.20 5.10 -8.39
N PHE A 667 -30.11 5.65 -7.58
CA PHE A 667 -31.25 6.40 -8.03
C PHE A 667 -31.39 7.67 -7.20
N ASP A 668 -31.36 8.81 -7.89
CA ASP A 668 -31.53 10.13 -7.30
C ASP A 668 -32.87 10.72 -7.73
N ALA A 669 -33.58 11.32 -6.79
CA ALA A 669 -34.77 12.08 -7.04
C ALA A 669 -34.69 13.46 -6.38
N THR A 670 -35.01 14.51 -7.12
CA THR A 670 -35.16 15.86 -6.61
C THR A 670 -36.57 16.35 -6.82
N ILE A 671 -37.13 17.06 -5.83
CA ILE A 671 -38.41 17.73 -5.93
C ILE A 671 -38.22 19.12 -5.34
N SER A 672 -38.43 20.16 -6.14
CA SER A 672 -38.33 21.55 -5.69
C SER A 672 -39.42 22.43 -6.25
N VAL A 673 -39.71 23.55 -5.58
CA VAL A 673 -40.76 24.47 -5.93
C VAL A 673 -40.23 25.90 -5.92
N SER A 674 -40.44 26.64 -7.00
CA SER A 674 -40.17 28.08 -7.06
C SER A 674 -41.35 28.86 -6.47
N PRO A 675 -41.24 29.40 -5.25
CA PRO A 675 -42.34 30.02 -4.54
C PRO A 675 -42.68 31.43 -5.05
N PHE A 676 -41.75 32.07 -5.79
CA PHE A 676 -41.92 33.46 -6.24
C PHE A 676 -42.61 33.56 -7.57
N ASN A 677 -43.25 34.72 -7.82
CA ASN A 677 -44.09 34.96 -9.00
C ASN A 677 -43.34 35.27 -10.31
N ASN A 678 -42.02 35.18 -10.32
CA ASN A 678 -41.18 35.39 -11.49
C ASN A 678 -41.25 34.25 -12.53
N LEU A 679 -41.89 33.10 -12.17
CA LEU A 679 -42.13 32.01 -13.10
C LEU A 679 -43.62 31.74 -13.31
N PRO A 680 -44.02 31.30 -14.51
CA PRO A 680 -45.40 30.82 -14.77
C PRO A 680 -45.75 29.67 -13.81
N LYS A 681 -47.01 29.57 -13.37
CA LYS A 681 -47.45 28.53 -12.42
C LYS A 681 -47.08 27.11 -12.84
N ARG A 682 -47.12 26.82 -14.16
CA ARG A 682 -46.78 25.50 -14.74
C ARG A 682 -45.29 25.15 -14.69
N GLU A 683 -44.44 26.15 -14.44
CA GLU A 683 -42.96 26.01 -14.41
C GLU A 683 -42.39 26.11 -12.98
N ARG A 684 -43.23 26.11 -11.95
CA ARG A 684 -42.80 26.29 -10.56
C ARG A 684 -42.47 24.98 -9.85
N LEU A 685 -43.02 23.85 -10.31
CA LEU A 685 -42.68 22.53 -9.77
C LEU A 685 -41.58 21.92 -10.64
N HIS A 686 -40.46 21.58 -10.00
CA HIS A 686 -39.32 20.94 -10.64
C HIS A 686 -39.17 19.53 -10.10
N VAL A 687 -39.02 18.55 -10.96
CA VAL A 687 -38.78 17.16 -10.61
C VAL A 687 -37.60 16.66 -11.44
N GLY A 688 -36.55 16.17 -10.77
CA GLY A 688 -35.37 15.55 -11.37
C GLY A 688 -35.29 14.09 -11.00
N LEU A 689 -35.04 13.22 -11.96
CA LEU A 689 -34.79 11.78 -11.71
C LEU A 689 -33.51 11.37 -12.44
N LYS A 690 -32.62 10.67 -11.74
CA LYS A 690 -31.35 10.20 -12.28
C LYS A 690 -31.09 8.78 -11.84
N TYR A 691 -30.89 7.87 -12.77
CA TYR A 691 -30.51 6.50 -12.50
C TYR A 691 -29.13 6.21 -13.08
N LYS A 692 -28.26 5.61 -12.27
CA LYS A 692 -26.93 5.17 -12.68
C LYS A 692 -26.78 3.70 -12.34
N THR A 693 -26.17 2.93 -13.24
CA THR A 693 -25.80 1.55 -13.00
C THR A 693 -24.45 1.24 -13.62
N LEU A 694 -23.71 0.36 -12.97
CA LEU A 694 -22.54 -0.27 -13.57
C LEU A 694 -23.06 -1.49 -14.35
N ASN A 695 -22.88 -1.46 -15.66
CA ASN A 695 -23.20 -2.60 -16.53
C ASN A 695 -21.98 -3.52 -16.65
#